data_3a1ad09f0243f473a66f8250eb786f8a
#
_entry.id   3a1ad09f0243f473a66f8250eb786f8a
#
_cell.length_a   1.000
_cell.length_b   1.000
_cell.length_c   1.000
_cell.angle_alpha   90.00
_cell.angle_beta   90.00
_cell.angle_gamma   90.00
#
_symmetry.space_group_name_H-M   'P 1'
#
loop_
_entity.id
_entity.type
_entity.pdbx_description
1 polymer ?
#
loop_
_entity_poly.entity_id
_entity_poly.type
_entity_poly.pdbx_seq_one_letter_code
_entity_poly.pdbx_strand_id
1 'polypeptide(L)'
;MTQHARTQRRATRFSRFAVAFAVCAAVCSAPILPNAAQPAQAAAEGVPSGSLPATFATGGSGRFKESIQWLQWADYDKDFKGKDKPNVPVLGVGEGPKDFVNHRDLGDAGSLVTTCTLSNLTHDTPAPGTPKQQTEGPLVATIPGTWAGDALDNLYNVGGPGSWSDGSEVWHSGLTYPANYVNKNQMVIGLANGYAYNGGNAWDGKPWDQSTDHRPTGYNARVSVDYSCKAEIYGKDGSITNVPIQGLVFADAEASSKRFGIKSWATSDRQDEWVQATVKKTGGNKPPRWRVLDTIRSRACISKNTGKQVTTDGILSGGGRTLRLMPSDEECVYQSGGSYSKPNGYGGPDAVMFMEGATSATITMQGAGYSAVALGLVVATDFGDAPESYGVASSLFQPSWRGGEVRATTDLFKVSPQAEMYMEKGSPRLGALIDAEHTQPFSADALGDDKVGEPSDEDSVTLPADGIRTEPGATYNLNVTCEGNGKVAGWVDWNRNGTFDDGEKSNEVPCSSGQAQLAWTVPADVVRSVDGEDGSSATYMRLRITADNNGNGQKPTGGTATGEVEDYRVAVRVPTLQLVKNVDNKYSTSEVQGLAADQWTLTGGAGAYTATGNGTTGGPTVVRTGRNDLSEATTNPGGAGYEMGQWSCEQAPGTVGENYSSSLSGATTNGRAQLTVRGTDRVLCTITNTAKPGSLTWNKVDSDGVTPLAGTTWTLTGPGVPRNTTVEDCTAGPCPAQPYKDQDPAPGSFSIKDLKWGTYSVREASAPAGYQLNPQAQAFPQITPASLEATLRAAIVNERKTGSLTWKKVDASNTATLLEGSEWTISGGALPGAVTITDCKAASAAQCPKPAGATYYDSDPAAGSFAVTGLPWSDTAYALTEKKAPAGYRLDTTPRPFTIEKDALDFAFAPITNDKQDVPSIPLTGGFGADAYVIGGIVAGLGATGAAAAIRRRKARTA
;
A
#
# COMPACT_ATOMS: atom_id res chain seq x y z
N MET A 1 41.79 -22.52 48.89
CA MET A 1 43.03 -22.66 48.15
C MET A 1 42.86 -21.90 46.88
N THR A 2 43.30 -20.67 46.83
CA THR A 2 44.42 -20.10 46.08
C THR A 2 44.07 -19.95 44.59
N GLN A 3 43.85 -18.83 44.07
CA GLN A 3 44.65 -17.59 43.82
C GLN A 3 44.80 -17.38 42.29
N HIS A 4 44.35 -16.19 41.83
CA HIS A 4 45.13 -15.12 41.13
C HIS A 4 45.74 -15.49 39.76
N ALA A 5 45.63 -14.70 38.71
CA ALA A 5 46.05 -13.33 38.47
C ALA A 5 45.66 -12.91 37.03
N ARG A 6 45.19 -11.71 36.81
CA ARG A 6 45.79 -10.48 36.19
C ARG A 6 46.83 -10.65 35.08
N THR A 7 46.56 -10.02 33.92
CA THR A 7 47.37 -9.00 33.23
C THR A 7 46.70 -8.60 31.91
N GLN A 8 46.24 -7.46 31.65
CA GLN A 8 46.82 -6.15 31.17
C GLN A 8 47.52 -6.18 29.79
N ARG A 9 46.98 -5.31 28.91
CA ARG A 9 47.51 -4.43 27.87
C ARG A 9 47.99 -5.00 26.54
N ARG A 10 47.44 -4.47 25.45
CA ARG A 10 47.99 -3.36 24.62
C ARG A 10 47.07 -2.99 23.48
N ALA A 11 46.94 -1.65 23.33
CA ALA A 11 46.32 -0.96 22.24
C ALA A 11 47.24 -0.91 21.01
N THR A 12 46.66 -0.96 19.80
CA THR A 12 47.24 -0.30 18.64
C THR A 12 46.12 0.30 17.77
N ARG A 13 46.30 1.57 17.50
CA ARG A 13 45.47 2.41 16.62
C ARG A 13 45.64 1.97 15.16
N PHE A 14 44.55 2.03 14.40
CA PHE A 14 44.57 2.61 13.06
C PHE A 14 43.21 3.25 12.73
N SER A 15 43.30 4.41 12.15
CA SER A 15 42.26 5.38 11.91
C SER A 15 41.59 5.26 10.56
N ARG A 16 40.35 5.77 10.51
CA ARG A 16 39.63 6.42 9.41
C ARG A 16 39.06 5.53 8.29
N PHE A 17 37.74 5.35 8.28
CA PHE A 17 36.84 6.03 7.31
C PHE A 17 35.42 5.96 7.85
N ALA A 18 34.87 7.13 8.11
CA ALA A 18 33.47 7.29 8.49
C ALA A 18 32.62 7.31 7.21
N VAL A 19 31.65 6.43 7.14
CA VAL A 19 30.45 6.63 6.34
C VAL A 19 29.27 6.46 7.30
N ALA A 20 28.62 7.58 7.53
CA ALA A 20 27.44 7.66 8.37
C ALA A 20 26.25 7.01 7.65
N PHE A 21 25.78 5.89 8.17
CA PHE A 21 24.39 5.44 8.00
C PHE A 21 23.70 5.67 9.36
N ALA A 22 22.96 6.75 9.43
CA ALA A 22 22.00 6.98 10.50
C ALA A 22 20.80 6.06 10.24
N VAL A 23 20.82 4.88 10.86
CA VAL A 23 19.60 4.10 11.07
C VAL A 23 19.02 4.59 12.39
N CYS A 24 17.95 5.38 12.33
CA CYS A 24 17.08 5.64 13.44
C CYS A 24 16.41 4.34 13.86
N ALA A 25 16.98 3.65 14.85
CA ALA A 25 16.25 2.74 15.68
C ALA A 25 15.39 3.56 16.64
N ALA A 26 14.20 3.96 16.21
CA ALA A 26 13.15 4.36 17.12
C ALA A 26 12.65 3.09 17.81
N VAL A 27 13.22 2.78 18.95
CA VAL A 27 12.57 1.93 19.93
C VAL A 27 11.35 2.72 20.39
N CYS A 28 10.19 2.44 19.81
CA CYS A 28 8.92 2.82 20.39
C CYS A 28 8.75 2.03 21.69
N SER A 29 9.26 2.58 22.80
CA SER A 29 8.68 2.33 24.09
C SER A 29 7.28 2.94 24.04
N ALA A 30 6.29 2.14 23.65
CA ALA A 30 4.91 2.49 23.90
C ALA A 30 4.81 2.75 25.42
N PRO A 31 4.29 3.91 25.85
CA PRO A 31 3.92 4.06 27.25
C PRO A 31 2.86 2.99 27.49
N ILE A 32 3.08 2.15 28.50
CA ILE A 32 2.02 1.37 29.12
C ILE A 32 1.04 2.44 29.61
N LEU A 33 0.04 2.73 28.81
CA LEU A 33 -1.10 3.51 29.25
C LEU A 33 -1.69 2.73 30.44
N PRO A 34 -1.87 3.34 31.60
CA PRO A 34 -2.65 2.72 32.65
C PRO A 34 -4.01 2.38 32.01
N ASN A 35 -4.48 1.16 32.23
CA ASN A 35 -5.83 0.77 31.85
C ASN A 35 -6.75 1.93 32.22
N ALA A 36 -7.19 2.67 31.22
CA ALA A 36 -8.25 3.63 31.42
C ALA A 36 -9.42 2.83 32.00
N ALA A 37 -9.97 3.28 33.08
CA ALA A 37 -11.28 2.80 33.51
C ALA A 37 -12.15 2.81 32.26
N GLN A 38 -12.75 1.67 31.91
CA GLN A 38 -13.66 1.58 30.76
C GLN A 38 -14.55 2.83 30.81
N PRO A 39 -14.60 3.64 29.75
CA PRO A 39 -15.56 4.71 29.71
C PRO A 39 -16.92 4.08 29.93
N ALA A 40 -17.72 4.67 30.80
CA ALA A 40 -19.08 4.21 31.03
C ALA A 40 -19.74 4.07 29.64
N GLN A 41 -19.90 2.83 29.20
CA GLN A 41 -20.45 2.52 27.91
C GLN A 41 -21.85 3.07 27.86
N ALA A 42 -22.15 3.98 26.99
CA ALA A 42 -23.50 4.50 26.83
C ALA A 42 -24.42 3.32 26.60
N ALA A 43 -25.46 3.18 27.44
CA ALA A 43 -26.40 2.12 27.26
C ALA A 43 -26.95 2.10 25.84
N ALA A 44 -26.96 0.92 25.21
CA ALA A 44 -27.51 0.77 23.87
C ALA A 44 -28.97 1.23 23.83
N GLU A 45 -29.40 1.68 22.68
CA GLU A 45 -30.77 2.13 22.46
C GLU A 45 -31.74 0.98 22.83
N GLY A 46 -32.69 1.26 23.75
CA GLY A 46 -33.67 0.27 24.24
C GLY A 46 -33.35 -0.37 25.59
N VAL A 47 -32.16 -0.23 26.13
CA VAL A 47 -31.81 -0.74 27.47
C VAL A 47 -32.56 0.04 28.53
N PRO A 48 -33.12 -0.65 29.58
CA PRO A 48 -33.86 0.02 30.67
C PRO A 48 -33.05 1.13 31.33
N SER A 49 -33.67 2.29 31.52
CA SER A 49 -33.02 3.44 32.16
C SER A 49 -32.56 3.11 33.56
N GLY A 50 -31.33 3.48 33.91
CA GLY A 50 -30.71 3.21 35.20
C GLY A 50 -30.06 1.84 35.33
N SER A 51 -29.94 1.09 34.25
CA SER A 51 -29.14 -0.13 34.23
C SER A 51 -27.67 0.14 34.47
N LEU A 52 -26.99 -0.74 35.19
CA LEU A 52 -25.58 -0.70 35.48
C LEU A 52 -24.80 -1.57 34.46
N PRO A 53 -23.54 -1.25 34.11
CA PRO A 53 -22.73 -2.14 33.33
C PRO A 53 -22.58 -3.51 34.00
N ALA A 54 -22.64 -4.57 33.22
CA ALA A 54 -22.33 -5.91 33.69
C ALA A 54 -20.85 -5.98 34.10
N THR A 55 -20.58 -6.79 35.12
CA THR A 55 -19.29 -6.81 35.79
C THR A 55 -18.68 -8.20 35.76
N PHE A 56 -17.46 -8.29 35.30
CA PHE A 56 -16.68 -9.51 35.25
C PHE A 56 -15.37 -9.31 36.00
N ALA A 57 -14.76 -10.42 36.41
CA ALA A 57 -13.45 -10.37 37.05
C ALA A 57 -12.37 -9.97 36.03
N THR A 58 -11.53 -9.02 36.42
CA THR A 58 -10.41 -8.56 35.57
C THR A 58 -9.08 -9.18 35.96
N GLY A 59 -9.08 -10.13 36.90
CA GLY A 59 -7.89 -10.78 37.41
C GLY A 59 -8.22 -11.85 38.44
N GLY A 60 -7.24 -12.22 39.23
CA GLY A 60 -7.38 -13.28 40.22
C GLY A 60 -7.04 -14.67 39.65
N SER A 61 -7.15 -15.69 40.52
CA SER A 61 -6.83 -17.09 40.18
C SER A 61 -8.06 -17.93 39.86
N GLY A 62 -9.25 -17.31 39.77
CA GLY A 62 -10.52 -18.02 39.49
C GLY A 62 -10.53 -18.53 38.04
N ARG A 63 -11.01 -19.77 37.88
CA ARG A 63 -11.05 -20.45 36.56
C ARG A 63 -12.22 -19.97 35.69
N PHE A 64 -13.25 -19.42 36.26
CA PHE A 64 -14.46 -19.01 35.53
C PHE A 64 -14.67 -17.50 35.54
N LYS A 65 -13.58 -16.75 35.63
CA LYS A 65 -13.65 -15.28 35.68
C LYS A 65 -14.24 -14.67 34.40
N GLU A 66 -14.04 -15.29 33.25
CA GLU A 66 -14.60 -14.86 31.98
C GLU A 66 -16.08 -15.21 31.79
N SER A 67 -16.56 -16.20 32.57
CA SER A 67 -17.91 -16.73 32.43
C SER A 67 -18.89 -16.29 33.55
N ILE A 68 -18.38 -15.78 34.67
CA ILE A 68 -19.22 -15.30 35.76
C ILE A 68 -19.50 -13.81 35.63
N GLN A 69 -20.72 -13.48 35.27
CA GLN A 69 -21.20 -12.11 35.33
C GLN A 69 -21.69 -11.84 36.78
N TRP A 70 -20.96 -10.98 37.47
CA TRP A 70 -21.34 -10.54 38.80
C TRP A 70 -22.43 -9.46 38.75
N LEU A 71 -23.37 -9.50 39.64
CA LEU A 71 -24.49 -8.58 39.71
C LEU A 71 -24.12 -7.33 40.50
N GLN A 72 -24.20 -6.17 39.86
CA GLN A 72 -24.05 -4.88 40.55
C GLN A 72 -25.36 -4.43 41.18
N TRP A 73 -25.27 -4.01 42.42
CA TRP A 73 -26.42 -3.58 43.23
C TRP A 73 -26.52 -2.06 43.41
N ALA A 74 -25.45 -1.33 43.12
CA ALA A 74 -25.39 0.11 43.16
C ALA A 74 -24.30 0.64 42.23
N ASP A 75 -24.35 1.91 41.89
CA ASP A 75 -23.38 2.62 41.06
C ASP A 75 -22.19 3.10 41.95
N TYR A 76 -21.00 2.62 41.65
CA TYR A 76 -19.82 2.99 42.41
C TYR A 76 -19.59 4.51 42.42
N ASP A 77 -19.56 5.12 41.25
CA ASP A 77 -19.22 6.54 41.10
C ASP A 77 -20.22 7.46 41.75
N LYS A 78 -21.49 7.11 41.70
CA LYS A 78 -22.60 7.87 42.29
C LYS A 78 -22.76 7.61 43.77
N ASP A 79 -22.68 6.35 44.19
CA ASP A 79 -23.14 5.92 45.50
C ASP A 79 -22.01 5.68 46.51
N PHE A 80 -20.78 5.39 46.02
CA PHE A 80 -19.64 4.99 46.86
C PHE A 80 -18.47 5.97 46.82
N LYS A 81 -18.15 6.55 45.66
CA LYS A 81 -16.95 7.38 45.46
C LYS A 81 -16.92 8.60 46.38
N GLY A 82 -15.83 8.73 47.13
CA GLY A 82 -15.62 9.86 48.05
C GLY A 82 -16.46 9.84 49.32
N LYS A 83 -17.07 8.71 49.66
CA LYS A 83 -17.87 8.55 50.88
C LYS A 83 -17.11 7.72 51.91
N ASP A 84 -17.09 8.15 53.13
CA ASP A 84 -16.43 7.50 54.29
C ASP A 84 -17.04 6.14 54.67
N LYS A 85 -18.28 5.90 54.27
CA LYS A 85 -19.01 4.65 54.53
C LYS A 85 -19.84 4.28 53.30
N PRO A 86 -19.35 3.35 52.51
CA PRO A 86 -20.05 2.92 51.32
C PRO A 86 -21.13 1.88 51.63
N ASN A 87 -22.22 2.33 52.21
CA ASN A 87 -23.38 1.47 52.47
C ASN A 87 -24.58 2.07 51.76
N VAL A 88 -25.08 1.38 50.77
CA VAL A 88 -26.23 1.80 50.00
C VAL A 88 -27.39 0.86 50.33
N PRO A 89 -28.50 1.34 50.93
CA PRO A 89 -29.68 0.51 51.15
C PRO A 89 -30.18 -0.06 49.83
N VAL A 90 -30.38 -1.35 49.78
CA VAL A 90 -30.81 -2.08 48.58
C VAL A 90 -32.29 -2.32 48.61
N LEU A 91 -32.81 -2.89 49.73
CA LEU A 91 -34.20 -3.19 49.95
C LEU A 91 -34.54 -3.03 51.41
N GLY A 92 -35.70 -2.43 51.71
CA GLY A 92 -36.26 -2.26 53.05
C GLY A 92 -37.21 -3.38 53.44
N VAL A 93 -37.46 -3.49 54.75
CA VAL A 93 -38.48 -4.44 55.30
C VAL A 93 -39.87 -4.02 54.88
N GLY A 94 -40.59 -4.93 54.23
CA GLY A 94 -41.94 -4.65 53.73
C GLY A 94 -42.02 -3.86 52.46
N GLU A 95 -40.88 -3.55 51.87
CA GLU A 95 -40.84 -3.03 50.48
C GLU A 95 -41.22 -4.13 49.47
N GLY A 96 -41.91 -3.71 48.42
CA GLY A 96 -42.21 -4.59 47.29
C GLY A 96 -40.97 -5.03 46.51
N PRO A 97 -41.18 -5.90 45.52
CA PRO A 97 -40.08 -6.34 44.65
C PRO A 97 -39.33 -5.15 43.99
N LYS A 98 -38.03 -5.23 43.94
CA LYS A 98 -37.17 -4.22 43.36
C LYS A 98 -36.21 -4.85 42.34
N ASP A 99 -36.22 -4.31 41.13
CA ASP A 99 -35.39 -4.79 40.03
C ASP A 99 -34.04 -4.08 40.00
N PHE A 100 -33.01 -4.86 39.77
CA PHE A 100 -31.63 -4.42 39.51
C PHE A 100 -31.26 -4.90 38.13
N VAL A 101 -30.95 -3.97 37.27
CA VAL A 101 -30.69 -4.24 35.86
C VAL A 101 -29.21 -4.03 35.56
N ASN A 102 -28.59 -5.04 35.02
CA ASN A 102 -27.22 -4.98 34.53
C ASN A 102 -27.24 -5.21 33.01
N HIS A 103 -26.43 -4.49 32.26
CA HIS A 103 -26.34 -4.64 30.82
C HIS A 103 -24.90 -4.87 30.36
N ARG A 104 -24.77 -5.62 29.30
CA ARG A 104 -23.49 -5.85 28.55
C ARG A 104 -23.73 -5.54 27.09
N ASP A 105 -22.88 -4.68 26.51
CA ASP A 105 -22.93 -4.40 25.10
C ASP A 105 -22.42 -5.61 24.30
N LEU A 106 -23.18 -6.01 23.30
CA LEU A 106 -22.86 -7.07 22.37
C LEU A 106 -22.61 -6.49 20.96
N GLY A 107 -22.21 -5.23 20.87
CA GLY A 107 -21.96 -4.56 19.61
C GLY A 107 -23.24 -4.39 18.78
N ASP A 108 -23.19 -4.80 17.51
CA ASP A 108 -24.33 -4.62 16.60
C ASP A 108 -25.56 -5.46 16.96
N ALA A 109 -25.42 -6.50 17.76
CA ALA A 109 -26.55 -7.27 18.24
C ALA A 109 -27.41 -6.56 19.28
N GLY A 110 -26.90 -5.48 19.86
CA GLY A 110 -27.57 -4.78 20.93
C GLY A 110 -26.94 -5.07 22.29
N SER A 111 -27.73 -5.29 23.31
CA SER A 111 -27.24 -5.50 24.68
C SER A 111 -27.87 -6.72 25.35
N LEU A 112 -27.04 -7.50 26.02
CA LEU A 112 -27.51 -8.49 26.97
C LEU A 112 -27.93 -7.78 28.25
N VAL A 113 -29.20 -7.85 28.61
CA VAL A 113 -29.78 -7.23 29.80
C VAL A 113 -30.14 -8.32 30.78
N THR A 114 -29.52 -8.25 31.95
CA THR A 114 -29.83 -9.13 33.10
C THR A 114 -30.64 -8.35 34.11
N THR A 115 -31.83 -8.80 34.35
CA THR A 115 -32.70 -8.21 35.38
C THR A 115 -32.85 -9.19 36.57
N CYS A 116 -32.34 -8.76 37.72
CA CYS A 116 -32.50 -9.53 38.95
C CYS A 116 -33.42 -8.81 39.94
N THR A 117 -34.46 -9.46 40.35
CA THR A 117 -35.47 -8.92 41.29
C THR A 117 -35.19 -9.39 42.70
N LEU A 118 -35.02 -8.46 43.62
CA LEU A 118 -34.99 -8.73 45.06
C LEU A 118 -36.39 -8.54 45.67
N SER A 119 -36.79 -9.46 46.59
CA SER A 119 -38.10 -9.43 47.21
C SER A 119 -38.14 -10.17 48.54
N ASN A 120 -39.23 -10.08 49.24
CA ASN A 120 -39.52 -10.85 50.48
C ASN A 120 -38.37 -10.75 51.50
N LEU A 121 -37.83 -9.54 51.71
CA LEU A 121 -36.81 -9.32 52.72
C LEU A 121 -37.32 -9.59 54.09
N THR A 122 -36.67 -10.50 54.81
CA THR A 122 -36.95 -10.81 56.21
C THR A 122 -35.71 -10.71 57.06
N HIS A 123 -35.85 -10.41 58.32
CA HIS A 123 -34.75 -10.39 59.27
C HIS A 123 -35.12 -11.02 60.59
N ASP A 124 -34.10 -11.49 61.25
CA ASP A 124 -34.21 -12.01 62.59
C ASP A 124 -33.07 -11.46 63.45
N THR A 125 -33.37 -10.59 64.36
CA THR A 125 -32.43 -9.98 65.31
C THR A 125 -32.70 -10.53 66.67
N PRO A 126 -31.75 -11.16 67.40
CA PRO A 126 -31.97 -11.96 68.55
C PRO A 126 -32.38 -11.25 69.83
N ALA A 127 -32.51 -9.98 69.95
CA ALA A 127 -32.88 -9.32 71.26
C ALA A 127 -33.77 -8.12 71.08
N PRO A 128 -34.84 -8.04 71.84
CA PRO A 128 -35.60 -6.82 72.06
C PRO A 128 -34.73 -5.84 72.86
N GLY A 129 -34.41 -4.69 72.33
CA GLY A 129 -33.71 -3.62 73.00
C GLY A 129 -32.30 -3.28 72.58
N THR A 130 -31.82 -3.76 71.51
CA THR A 130 -30.53 -3.30 70.92
C THR A 130 -30.72 -1.86 70.42
N PRO A 131 -30.01 -0.89 70.99
CA PRO A 131 -30.20 0.49 70.64
C PRO A 131 -29.43 0.86 69.37
N LYS A 132 -30.00 1.78 68.64
CA LYS A 132 -29.38 2.39 67.45
C LYS A 132 -29.22 1.45 66.23
N GLN A 133 -30.29 0.81 65.92
CA GLN A 133 -30.43 0.19 64.68
C GLN A 133 -30.66 1.25 63.59
N GLN A 134 -29.61 1.43 62.71
CA GLN A 134 -29.90 1.32 61.31
C GLN A 134 -30.62 2.51 60.73
N THR A 135 -29.82 3.44 60.42
CA THR A 135 -30.16 4.47 59.45
C THR A 135 -30.08 3.97 57.99
N GLU A 136 -29.55 2.76 57.79
CA GLU A 136 -29.13 2.27 56.43
C GLU A 136 -29.91 1.04 55.92
N GLY A 137 -30.82 0.50 56.75
CA GLY A 137 -31.63 -0.65 56.34
C GLY A 137 -30.98 -2.03 56.56
N PRO A 138 -31.74 -3.13 56.46
CA PRO A 138 -31.31 -4.47 56.79
C PRO A 138 -30.47 -5.12 55.71
N LEU A 139 -30.56 -4.66 54.47
CA LEU A 139 -29.80 -5.15 53.32
C LEU A 139 -29.14 -3.99 52.63
N VAL A 140 -27.83 -4.03 52.54
CA VAL A 140 -27.00 -2.95 51.93
C VAL A 140 -26.10 -3.50 50.85
N ALA A 141 -25.86 -2.71 49.80
CA ALA A 141 -24.84 -3.00 48.81
C ALA A 141 -23.45 -2.72 49.35
N THR A 142 -22.48 -3.52 49.01
CA THR A 142 -21.09 -3.36 49.41
C THR A 142 -20.12 -3.82 48.32
N ILE A 143 -18.87 -3.42 48.46
CA ILE A 143 -17.77 -3.91 47.67
C ILE A 143 -17.09 -5.02 48.45
N PRO A 144 -16.96 -6.26 47.95
CA PRO A 144 -16.25 -7.33 48.65
C PRO A 144 -14.83 -6.94 48.99
N GLY A 145 -14.36 -7.37 50.15
CA GLY A 145 -12.98 -7.11 50.56
C GLY A 145 -12.66 -5.66 50.97
N THR A 146 -13.66 -4.78 51.08
CA THR A 146 -13.47 -3.36 51.38
C THR A 146 -12.72 -3.09 52.67
N TRP A 147 -12.84 -3.95 53.65
CA TRP A 147 -12.30 -3.72 55.00
C TRP A 147 -10.99 -4.48 55.29
N ALA A 148 -10.85 -5.65 54.77
CA ALA A 148 -9.71 -6.50 55.11
C ALA A 148 -9.12 -7.30 53.96
N GLY A 149 -9.68 -7.12 52.78
CA GLY A 149 -9.49 -8.06 51.67
C GLY A 149 -10.11 -9.40 52.01
N ASP A 150 -10.71 -10.05 51.06
CA ASP A 150 -11.28 -11.38 51.27
C ASP A 150 -10.75 -12.37 50.25
N ALA A 151 -11.12 -13.61 50.45
CA ALA A 151 -10.72 -14.68 49.58
C ALA A 151 -11.35 -14.57 48.20
N LEU A 152 -12.56 -13.97 48.10
CA LEU A 152 -13.20 -13.74 46.79
C LEU A 152 -12.44 -12.74 45.94
N ASP A 153 -11.84 -11.71 46.56
CA ASP A 153 -11.01 -10.73 45.85
C ASP A 153 -9.75 -11.41 45.24
N ASN A 154 -9.15 -12.31 45.97
CA ASN A 154 -8.01 -13.09 45.47
C ASN A 154 -8.39 -14.03 44.32
N LEU A 155 -9.61 -14.57 44.33
CA LEU A 155 -10.10 -15.42 43.22
C LEU A 155 -10.48 -14.59 41.98
N TYR A 156 -11.18 -13.51 42.14
CA TYR A 156 -11.84 -12.82 41.03
C TYR A 156 -11.55 -11.32 40.96
N ASN A 157 -10.65 -10.81 41.80
CA ASN A 157 -10.28 -9.39 41.82
C ASN A 157 -11.49 -8.44 41.75
N VAL A 158 -12.46 -8.69 42.61
CA VAL A 158 -13.78 -8.05 42.54
C VAL A 158 -13.88 -6.68 43.23
N GLY A 159 -12.84 -6.19 43.86
CA GLY A 159 -12.89 -4.83 44.38
C GLY A 159 -12.18 -4.57 45.69
N GLY A 160 -11.41 -5.55 46.16
CA GLY A 160 -10.57 -5.35 47.35
C GLY A 160 -9.46 -4.32 47.08
N PRO A 161 -8.63 -4.01 48.08
CA PRO A 161 -7.50 -3.11 47.88
C PRO A 161 -6.66 -3.57 46.68
N GLY A 162 -6.41 -2.69 45.71
CA GLY A 162 -5.84 -3.02 44.37
C GLY A 162 -4.46 -3.63 44.36
N SER A 163 -3.84 -3.87 45.50
CA SER A 163 -2.59 -4.63 45.66
C SER A 163 -2.80 -6.15 45.76
N TRP A 164 -4.00 -6.61 45.78
CA TRP A 164 -4.31 -8.04 45.90
C TRP A 164 -4.31 -8.75 44.54
N SER A 165 -4.51 -7.98 43.45
CA SER A 165 -4.63 -8.53 42.11
C SER A 165 -3.32 -8.99 41.48
N ASP A 166 -2.18 -8.57 42.04
CA ASP A 166 -0.85 -8.91 41.50
C ASP A 166 -0.11 -9.96 42.34
N GLY A 167 -0.81 -10.55 43.35
CA GLY A 167 -0.18 -11.50 44.26
C GLY A 167 0.69 -10.86 45.33
N SER A 168 0.80 -9.56 45.35
CA SER A 168 1.48 -8.83 46.43
C SER A 168 0.48 -8.55 47.52
N GLU A 169 0.57 -9.31 48.59
CA GLU A 169 -0.23 -9.16 49.80
C GLU A 169 0.15 -7.86 50.54
N VAL A 170 -0.45 -6.76 50.21
CA VAL A 170 -0.30 -5.49 50.95
C VAL A 170 -1.40 -5.36 51.99
N TRP A 171 -1.01 -5.49 53.20
CA TRP A 171 -1.89 -5.32 54.33
C TRP A 171 -2.00 -3.85 54.79
N HIS A 172 -3.20 -3.33 54.89
CA HIS A 172 -3.45 -1.99 55.39
C HIS A 172 -3.86 -2.04 56.88
N SER A 173 -2.92 -1.69 57.75
CA SER A 173 -3.21 -1.50 59.16
C SER A 173 -3.94 -0.17 59.38
N GLY A 174 -5.20 -0.29 59.69
CA GLY A 174 -5.98 0.86 60.03
C GLY A 174 -6.95 1.29 58.92
N LEU A 175 -8.08 1.66 59.35
CA LEU A 175 -9.28 2.00 58.62
C LEU A 175 -9.22 3.25 57.74
N THR A 176 -8.03 3.76 57.46
CA THR A 176 -7.79 4.91 56.59
C THR A 176 -6.97 4.46 55.41
N TYR A 177 -7.61 4.21 54.31
CA TYR A 177 -6.91 4.10 53.06
C TYR A 177 -6.23 5.42 52.72
N PRO A 178 -4.97 5.40 52.21
CA PRO A 178 -4.40 6.61 51.66
C PRO A 178 -5.34 7.20 50.62
N ALA A 179 -5.47 8.52 50.58
CA ALA A 179 -6.37 9.22 49.65
C ALA A 179 -6.15 8.93 48.17
N ASN A 180 -5.09 8.23 47.80
CA ASN A 180 -4.67 7.85 46.44
C ASN A 180 -4.85 6.37 46.15
N TYR A 181 -5.42 5.62 47.04
CA TYR A 181 -5.62 4.18 46.87
C TYR A 181 -6.87 3.97 46.03
N VAL A 182 -6.66 3.91 44.74
CA VAL A 182 -7.73 3.60 43.78
C VAL A 182 -7.61 2.13 43.42
N ASN A 183 -8.52 1.32 43.97
CA ASN A 183 -8.75 0.00 43.42
C ASN A 183 -9.42 0.19 42.04
N LYS A 184 -8.84 -0.40 41.04
CA LYS A 184 -9.33 -0.29 39.65
C LYS A 184 -10.65 -1.01 39.40
N ASN A 185 -10.98 -1.96 40.24
CA ASN A 185 -12.14 -2.86 40.09
C ASN A 185 -13.15 -2.64 41.20
N GLN A 186 -13.78 -1.51 41.21
CA GLN A 186 -14.76 -1.11 42.23
C GLN A 186 -16.14 -1.77 41.99
N MET A 187 -16.19 -3.09 42.11
CA MET A 187 -17.40 -3.87 41.82
C MET A 187 -18.33 -3.88 43.04
N VAL A 188 -19.49 -3.22 42.96
CA VAL A 188 -20.47 -3.17 44.01
C VAL A 188 -21.38 -4.41 43.92
N ILE A 189 -20.79 -5.59 44.04
CA ILE A 189 -21.45 -6.89 43.87
C ILE A 189 -21.85 -7.58 45.14
N GLY A 190 -21.42 -7.09 46.29
CA GLY A 190 -21.77 -7.64 47.61
C GLY A 190 -23.15 -7.16 48.09
N LEU A 191 -23.89 -8.08 48.64
CA LEU A 191 -25.08 -7.80 49.49
C LEU A 191 -24.74 -8.13 50.93
N ALA A 192 -24.71 -7.12 51.80
CA ALA A 192 -24.36 -7.31 53.21
C ALA A 192 -25.56 -7.25 54.14
N ASN A 193 -25.45 -7.99 55.23
CA ASN A 193 -26.38 -7.96 56.33
C ASN A 193 -26.23 -6.64 57.08
N GLY A 194 -27.09 -5.66 56.78
CA GLY A 194 -27.01 -4.33 57.34
C GLY A 194 -27.20 -4.29 58.87
N TYR A 195 -27.89 -5.27 59.41
CA TYR A 195 -28.02 -5.41 60.86
C TYR A 195 -26.74 -5.87 61.55
N ALA A 196 -26.00 -6.78 60.96
CA ALA A 196 -24.72 -7.19 61.46
C ALA A 196 -23.64 -6.13 61.17
N TYR A 197 -23.70 -5.57 59.99
CA TYR A 197 -22.81 -4.53 59.54
C TYR A 197 -22.82 -3.29 60.42
N ASN A 198 -23.99 -2.83 60.83
CA ASN A 198 -24.14 -1.70 61.73
C ASN A 198 -23.98 -2.09 63.21
N GLY A 199 -23.70 -3.35 63.50
CA GLY A 199 -23.39 -3.81 64.84
C GLY A 199 -22.20 -3.11 65.49
N GLY A 200 -21.29 -2.51 64.71
CA GLY A 200 -20.22 -1.65 65.20
C GLY A 200 -20.70 -0.36 65.92
N ASN A 201 -21.97 0.02 65.74
CA ASN A 201 -22.58 1.12 66.41
C ASN A 201 -23.37 0.71 67.70
N ALA A 202 -23.47 -0.57 67.97
CA ALA A 202 -23.89 -1.02 69.29
C ALA A 202 -22.74 -0.94 70.31
N TRP A 203 -21.70 -0.34 69.96
CA TRP A 203 -20.53 -0.07 70.78
C TRP A 203 -20.84 1.01 71.82
N ASP A 204 -20.44 0.77 73.00
CA ASP A 204 -20.68 1.68 74.15
C ASP A 204 -19.73 2.89 74.13
N GLY A 205 -19.01 3.15 72.95
CA GLY A 205 -18.08 4.23 72.76
C GLY A 205 -16.69 4.04 73.36
N LYS A 206 -16.41 2.85 73.79
CA LYS A 206 -15.07 2.54 74.35
C LYS A 206 -14.15 1.89 73.36
N PRO A 207 -12.83 2.12 73.39
CA PRO A 207 -11.87 1.45 72.54
C PRO A 207 -11.96 -0.05 72.73
N TRP A 208 -11.87 -0.82 71.64
CA TRP A 208 -11.87 -2.27 71.72
C TRP A 208 -10.67 -2.75 72.50
N ASP A 209 -10.98 -3.35 73.63
CA ASP A 209 -9.95 -3.94 74.49
C ASP A 209 -10.23 -5.45 74.58
N GLN A 210 -9.26 -6.25 74.15
CA GLN A 210 -9.33 -7.70 74.23
C GLN A 210 -9.41 -8.24 75.63
N SER A 211 -9.07 -7.44 76.64
CA SER A 211 -9.10 -7.86 78.02
C SER A 211 -10.45 -7.68 78.72
N THR A 212 -11.32 -6.93 78.18
CA THR A 212 -12.65 -6.71 78.66
C THR A 212 -13.66 -7.08 77.61
N ASP A 213 -14.65 -7.87 77.95
CA ASP A 213 -15.70 -8.45 77.08
C ASP A 213 -16.61 -7.38 76.42
N HIS A 214 -15.99 -6.30 75.96
CA HIS A 214 -16.57 -5.22 75.17
C HIS A 214 -16.60 -5.56 73.66
N ARG A 215 -16.94 -6.79 73.38
CA ARG A 215 -17.35 -7.10 72.04
C ARG A 215 -18.66 -6.39 71.77
N PRO A 216 -18.80 -5.82 70.52
CA PRO A 216 -20.06 -5.25 70.15
C PRO A 216 -21.17 -6.27 70.49
N THR A 217 -22.22 -5.78 71.11
CA THR A 217 -23.43 -6.55 71.35
C THR A 217 -24.17 -6.89 70.05
N GLY A 218 -23.39 -6.93 68.93
CA GLY A 218 -23.86 -7.40 67.66
C GLY A 218 -24.06 -8.86 67.72
N TYR A 219 -25.26 -9.22 67.89
CA TYR A 219 -25.70 -10.59 67.73
C TYR A 219 -25.55 -10.98 66.30
N ASN A 220 -25.28 -12.24 66.04
CA ASN A 220 -25.36 -12.79 64.69
C ASN A 220 -26.80 -12.61 64.16
N ALA A 221 -27.04 -11.44 63.63
CA ALA A 221 -28.28 -11.11 62.99
C ALA A 221 -28.46 -11.95 61.73
N ARG A 222 -29.68 -12.33 61.44
CA ARG A 222 -30.02 -13.09 60.23
C ARG A 222 -30.87 -12.22 59.31
N VAL A 223 -30.47 -12.12 58.05
CA VAL A 223 -31.20 -11.45 56.96
C VAL A 223 -31.39 -12.43 55.83
N SER A 224 -32.62 -12.50 55.31
CA SER A 224 -32.95 -13.35 54.16
C SER A 224 -33.67 -12.54 53.10
N VAL A 225 -33.30 -12.71 51.86
CA VAL A 225 -33.91 -12.06 50.71
C VAL A 225 -34.11 -13.06 49.58
N ASP A 226 -35.22 -12.98 48.90
CA ASP A 226 -35.44 -13.73 47.67
C ASP A 226 -34.86 -12.97 46.49
N TYR A 227 -34.17 -13.68 45.61
CA TYR A 227 -33.80 -13.12 44.35
C TYR A 227 -34.13 -14.06 43.19
N SER A 228 -34.46 -13.46 42.03
CA SER A 228 -34.70 -14.19 40.79
C SER A 228 -34.15 -13.37 39.63
N CYS A 229 -33.52 -14.03 38.66
CA CYS A 229 -32.96 -13.37 37.53
C CYS A 229 -33.56 -13.86 36.22
N LYS A 230 -33.57 -12.98 35.22
CA LYS A 230 -33.79 -13.27 33.79
C LYS A 230 -32.77 -12.55 32.99
N ALA A 231 -32.46 -13.08 31.83
CA ALA A 231 -31.54 -12.47 30.83
C ALA A 231 -32.25 -12.37 29.50
N GLU A 232 -32.05 -11.24 28.81
CA GLU A 232 -32.69 -10.92 27.54
C GLU A 232 -31.70 -10.14 26.67
N ILE A 233 -31.65 -10.41 25.37
CA ILE A 233 -30.95 -9.56 24.42
C ILE A 233 -31.93 -8.52 23.91
N TYR A 234 -31.55 -7.25 24.06
CA TYR A 234 -32.23 -6.09 23.50
C TYR A 234 -31.53 -5.71 22.22
N GLY A 235 -32.08 -6.12 21.06
CA GLY A 235 -31.51 -5.83 19.74
C GLY A 235 -31.65 -4.36 19.35
N LYS A 236 -30.71 -3.86 18.57
CA LYS A 236 -30.78 -2.50 17.98
C LYS A 236 -31.99 -2.31 17.07
N ASP A 237 -32.57 -3.39 16.59
CA ASP A 237 -33.79 -3.43 15.79
C ASP A 237 -35.08 -3.37 16.63
N GLY A 238 -34.93 -3.25 17.95
CA GLY A 238 -36.04 -3.26 18.90
C GLY A 238 -36.55 -4.65 19.29
N SER A 239 -35.90 -5.72 18.84
CA SER A 239 -36.24 -7.09 19.22
C SER A 239 -35.83 -7.37 20.66
N ILE A 240 -36.57 -8.25 21.35
CA ILE A 240 -36.20 -8.77 22.66
C ILE A 240 -36.21 -10.29 22.61
N THR A 241 -35.04 -10.89 22.85
CA THR A 241 -34.82 -12.33 22.81
C THR A 241 -34.44 -12.84 24.18
N ASN A 242 -35.19 -13.81 24.70
CA ASN A 242 -34.89 -14.43 26.00
C ASN A 242 -33.62 -15.29 25.89
N VAL A 243 -32.72 -15.09 26.87
CA VAL A 243 -31.53 -15.93 27.04
C VAL A 243 -31.73 -16.86 28.23
N PRO A 244 -31.63 -18.17 28.06
CA PRO A 244 -31.73 -19.10 29.16
C PRO A 244 -30.62 -18.89 30.18
N ILE A 245 -30.95 -18.74 31.47
CA ILE A 245 -29.96 -18.70 32.54
C ILE A 245 -29.57 -20.13 32.90
N GLN A 246 -28.28 -20.43 32.85
CA GLN A 246 -27.67 -21.73 33.18
C GLN A 246 -27.80 -22.07 34.67
N GLY A 247 -27.84 -21.06 35.51
CA GLY A 247 -27.91 -21.14 36.94
C GLY A 247 -27.41 -19.87 37.61
N LEU A 248 -27.47 -19.84 38.92
CA LEU A 248 -27.07 -18.70 39.72
C LEU A 248 -25.79 -19.03 40.49
N VAL A 249 -24.94 -18.01 40.65
CA VAL A 249 -23.68 -18.10 41.40
C VAL A 249 -23.84 -17.36 42.71
N PHE A 250 -23.28 -17.91 43.80
CA PHE A 250 -23.09 -17.18 45.04
C PHE A 250 -21.74 -17.55 45.68
N ALA A 251 -21.17 -16.59 46.39
CA ALA A 251 -19.96 -16.74 47.17
C ALA A 251 -20.08 -15.98 48.49
N ASP A 252 -19.27 -16.33 49.46
CA ASP A 252 -19.09 -15.50 50.64
C ASP A 252 -18.25 -14.27 50.25
N ALA A 253 -18.82 -13.10 50.32
CA ALA A 253 -18.17 -11.85 49.96
C ALA A 253 -17.35 -11.24 51.10
N GLU A 254 -17.43 -11.83 52.27
CA GLU A 254 -16.62 -11.54 53.41
C GLU A 254 -16.39 -12.83 54.17
N ALA A 255 -15.18 -13.01 54.69
CA ALA A 255 -14.82 -14.23 55.38
C ALA A 255 -15.66 -14.49 56.62
N SER A 256 -16.49 -15.50 56.58
CA SER A 256 -17.28 -15.97 57.70
C SER A 256 -16.44 -16.64 58.77
N SER A 257 -16.77 -16.42 60.04
CA SER A 257 -16.07 -16.97 61.21
C SER A 257 -16.96 -17.86 62.06
N LYS A 258 -16.43 -18.97 62.53
CA LYS A 258 -17.08 -19.83 63.49
C LYS A 258 -16.89 -19.25 64.91
N ARG A 259 -17.98 -19.24 65.73
CA ARG A 259 -17.98 -18.74 67.07
C ARG A 259 -17.64 -17.26 67.26
N PHE A 260 -17.94 -16.46 66.26
CA PHE A 260 -17.74 -15.01 66.35
C PHE A 260 -18.76 -14.30 67.23
N GLY A 261 -19.82 -14.93 67.51
CA GLY A 261 -20.86 -14.41 68.42
C GLY A 261 -20.48 -14.49 69.89
N ILE A 262 -21.11 -13.65 70.73
CA ILE A 262 -20.85 -13.57 72.14
C ILE A 262 -21.40 -14.83 72.86
N LYS A 263 -20.48 -15.58 73.45
CA LYS A 263 -20.74 -16.87 74.09
C LYS A 263 -21.88 -16.86 75.11
N SER A 264 -22.22 -15.73 75.79
CA SER A 264 -23.17 -15.67 76.83
C SER A 264 -24.63 -15.37 76.41
N TRP A 265 -24.81 -15.00 75.12
CA TRP A 265 -26.10 -14.45 74.66
C TRP A 265 -26.70 -15.13 73.47
N ALA A 266 -25.84 -15.83 72.71
CA ALA A 266 -26.29 -16.49 71.49
C ALA A 266 -26.69 -17.94 71.80
N THR A 267 -27.77 -18.43 71.26
CA THR A 267 -28.03 -19.83 71.09
C THR A 267 -26.96 -20.46 70.19
N SER A 268 -26.73 -21.74 70.34
CA SER A 268 -25.60 -22.41 69.57
C SER A 268 -25.66 -22.21 68.08
N ASP A 269 -26.86 -21.98 67.54
CA ASP A 269 -27.06 -21.72 66.10
C ASP A 269 -26.77 -20.26 65.71
N ARG A 270 -26.63 -19.37 66.69
CA ARG A 270 -26.31 -17.93 66.48
C ARG A 270 -24.87 -17.56 66.80
N GLN A 271 -23.98 -18.51 67.04
CA GLN A 271 -22.60 -18.26 67.36
C GLN A 271 -21.69 -18.23 66.12
N ASP A 272 -22.17 -18.75 65.00
CA ASP A 272 -21.42 -18.92 63.79
C ASP A 272 -21.92 -17.95 62.75
N GLU A 273 -20.98 -17.40 61.95
CA GLU A 273 -21.27 -16.67 60.72
C GLU A 273 -21.34 -17.65 59.58
N TRP A 274 -22.23 -17.36 58.63
CA TRP A 274 -22.41 -18.19 57.46
C TRP A 274 -23.29 -17.48 56.43
N VAL A 275 -23.10 -17.88 55.14
CA VAL A 275 -23.99 -17.53 54.05
C VAL A 275 -24.68 -18.79 53.51
N GLN A 276 -25.91 -18.64 53.01
CA GLN A 276 -26.73 -19.78 52.59
C GLN A 276 -27.62 -19.41 51.43
N ALA A 277 -27.70 -20.29 50.46
CA ALA A 277 -28.66 -20.21 49.36
C ALA A 277 -29.67 -21.37 49.46
N THR A 278 -30.96 -21.04 49.26
CA THR A 278 -32.06 -22.02 49.14
C THR A 278 -32.73 -21.85 47.81
N VAL A 279 -32.56 -22.79 46.91
CA VAL A 279 -33.12 -22.73 45.56
C VAL A 279 -34.65 -22.89 45.61
N LYS A 280 -35.34 -21.91 45.04
CA LYS A 280 -36.82 -21.88 44.97
C LYS A 280 -37.33 -22.46 43.67
N LYS A 281 -36.72 -22.04 42.53
CA LYS A 281 -37.15 -22.43 41.19
C LYS A 281 -35.99 -22.92 40.37
N THR A 282 -36.16 -24.01 39.67
CA THR A 282 -35.25 -24.56 38.68
C THR A 282 -35.95 -24.70 37.33
N GLY A 283 -35.23 -24.68 36.27
CA GLY A 283 -35.74 -25.04 34.95
C GLY A 283 -36.25 -26.51 35.00
N GLY A 284 -37.54 -26.72 34.77
CA GLY A 284 -38.13 -28.04 34.72
C GLY A 284 -38.41 -28.76 36.06
N ASN A 285 -38.50 -28.06 37.20
CA ASN A 285 -38.81 -28.58 38.57
C ASN A 285 -37.86 -29.69 39.09
N LYS A 286 -36.70 -29.84 38.52
CA LYS A 286 -35.65 -30.76 39.01
C LYS A 286 -34.97 -30.17 40.29
N PRO A 287 -34.50 -31.00 41.21
CA PRO A 287 -33.63 -30.46 42.25
C PRO A 287 -32.42 -29.77 41.70
N PRO A 288 -31.91 -28.68 42.32
CA PRO A 288 -30.69 -28.04 41.85
C PRO A 288 -29.48 -28.99 42.00
N ARG A 289 -28.53 -28.84 41.10
CA ARG A 289 -27.21 -29.41 41.31
C ARG A 289 -26.31 -28.31 41.83
N TRP A 290 -25.68 -28.60 42.96
CA TRP A 290 -24.70 -27.69 43.55
C TRP A 290 -23.33 -28.03 43.06
N ARG A 291 -22.62 -27.07 42.53
CA ARG A 291 -21.23 -27.26 42.09
C ARG A 291 -20.31 -26.27 42.77
N VAL A 292 -19.16 -26.75 43.20
CA VAL A 292 -18.02 -25.90 43.57
C VAL A 292 -17.31 -25.48 42.29
N LEU A 293 -17.37 -24.18 41.98
CA LEU A 293 -16.61 -23.63 40.86
C LEU A 293 -15.14 -23.48 41.28
N ASP A 294 -14.90 -22.70 42.32
CA ASP A 294 -13.56 -22.44 42.81
C ASP A 294 -13.53 -22.44 44.34
N THR A 295 -12.39 -22.68 44.91
CA THR A 295 -12.12 -22.53 46.34
C THR A 295 -10.77 -21.84 46.55
N ILE A 296 -10.71 -20.98 47.53
CA ILE A 296 -9.47 -20.33 47.96
C ILE A 296 -9.40 -20.26 49.49
N ARG A 297 -8.19 -20.29 49.99
CA ARG A 297 -7.87 -19.99 51.38
C ARG A 297 -6.49 -19.42 51.51
N SER A 298 -6.35 -18.51 52.49
CA SER A 298 -5.03 -18.07 52.89
C SER A 298 -4.23 -19.20 53.53
N ARG A 299 -2.90 -19.27 53.22
CA ARG A 299 -1.98 -20.20 53.89
C ARG A 299 -1.91 -20.01 55.40
N ALA A 300 -2.21 -18.79 55.88
CA ALA A 300 -2.20 -18.43 57.29
C ALA A 300 -3.50 -18.80 58.02
N CYS A 301 -4.54 -19.23 57.28
CA CYS A 301 -5.80 -19.62 57.83
C CYS A 301 -5.72 -20.98 58.56
N ILE A 302 -5.23 -20.97 59.77
CA ILE A 302 -5.02 -22.13 60.62
C ILE A 302 -5.93 -22.05 61.84
N SER A 303 -6.62 -23.15 62.13
CA SER A 303 -7.46 -23.30 63.31
C SER A 303 -6.65 -23.20 64.58
N LYS A 304 -7.15 -22.37 65.50
CA LYS A 304 -6.62 -22.30 66.89
C LYS A 304 -6.70 -23.63 67.64
N ASN A 305 -7.73 -24.41 67.34
CA ASN A 305 -8.03 -25.61 68.10
C ASN A 305 -7.29 -26.82 67.62
N THR A 306 -7.10 -26.91 66.30
CA THR A 306 -6.55 -28.12 65.66
C THR A 306 -5.20 -27.93 65.03
N GLY A 307 -4.72 -26.70 64.87
CA GLY A 307 -3.51 -26.37 64.13
C GLY A 307 -3.56 -26.74 62.65
N LYS A 308 -4.71 -27.09 62.12
CA LYS A 308 -4.92 -27.43 60.70
C LYS A 308 -5.48 -26.23 59.97
N GLN A 309 -5.28 -26.23 58.65
CA GLN A 309 -5.93 -25.22 57.80
C GLN A 309 -7.44 -25.30 57.87
N VAL A 310 -8.12 -24.17 58.06
CA VAL A 310 -9.57 -24.06 58.02
C VAL A 310 -10.01 -24.14 56.55
N THR A 311 -11.12 -24.83 56.32
CA THR A 311 -11.74 -24.97 55.00
C THR A 311 -13.19 -24.51 55.07
N THR A 312 -13.89 -24.39 53.97
CA THR A 312 -15.30 -24.13 53.92
C THR A 312 -16.08 -25.43 53.78
N ASP A 313 -16.95 -25.70 54.72
CA ASP A 313 -17.93 -26.77 54.65
C ASP A 313 -19.18 -26.34 53.89
N GLY A 314 -19.58 -27.13 52.92
CA GLY A 314 -20.87 -27.04 52.26
C GLY A 314 -21.89 -27.92 52.99
N ILE A 315 -22.78 -27.29 53.75
CA ILE A 315 -23.82 -27.99 54.52
C ILE A 315 -25.11 -28.07 53.72
N LEU A 316 -25.38 -29.29 53.23
CA LEU A 316 -26.56 -29.54 52.41
C LEU A 316 -27.76 -29.92 53.28
N SER A 317 -28.92 -29.31 53.04
CA SER A 317 -30.17 -29.54 53.78
C SER A 317 -31.40 -29.31 52.89
N GLY A 318 -32.62 -29.38 53.49
CA GLY A 318 -33.86 -29.12 52.73
C GLY A 318 -34.11 -30.04 51.55
N GLY A 319 -33.67 -31.31 51.63
CA GLY A 319 -33.83 -32.24 50.54
C GLY A 319 -32.92 -31.90 49.35
N GLY A 320 -31.78 -31.29 49.64
CA GLY A 320 -30.81 -30.88 48.60
C GLY A 320 -31.09 -29.49 48.00
N ARG A 321 -32.09 -28.77 48.46
CA ARG A 321 -32.40 -27.43 47.95
C ARG A 321 -31.62 -26.30 48.62
N THR A 322 -31.05 -26.56 49.79
CA THR A 322 -30.35 -25.56 50.61
C THR A 322 -28.91 -25.96 50.78
N LEU A 323 -28.01 -25.03 50.47
CA LEU A 323 -26.59 -25.16 50.76
C LEU A 323 -26.16 -23.96 51.61
N ARG A 324 -25.46 -24.27 52.71
CA ARG A 324 -24.86 -23.29 53.58
C ARG A 324 -23.34 -23.39 53.46
N LEU A 325 -22.65 -22.28 53.30
CA LEU A 325 -21.20 -22.15 53.39
C LEU A 325 -20.85 -21.72 54.79
N MET A 326 -19.96 -22.47 55.43
CA MET A 326 -19.55 -22.21 56.80
C MET A 326 -18.08 -22.64 56.97
N PRO A 327 -17.27 -21.90 57.72
CA PRO A 327 -15.92 -22.35 58.04
C PRO A 327 -15.92 -23.70 58.78
N SER A 328 -14.97 -24.59 58.49
CA SER A 328 -14.90 -25.89 59.13
C SER A 328 -14.47 -25.85 60.59
N ASP A 329 -13.84 -24.79 61.06
CA ASP A 329 -13.36 -24.62 62.44
C ASP A 329 -13.42 -23.11 62.82
N GLU A 330 -13.02 -22.82 64.05
CA GLU A 330 -12.86 -21.44 64.51
C GLU A 330 -11.85 -20.71 63.65
N GLU A 331 -12.07 -19.40 63.52
CA GLU A 331 -11.35 -18.41 62.79
C GLU A 331 -9.86 -18.68 62.50
N CYS A 332 -9.42 -18.33 61.30
CA CYS A 332 -8.03 -18.17 60.95
C CYS A 332 -7.34 -17.33 62.00
N VAL A 333 -6.39 -17.87 62.71
CA VAL A 333 -5.70 -17.18 63.81
C VAL A 333 -5.04 -15.91 63.25
N TYR A 334 -5.64 -14.77 63.60
CA TYR A 334 -4.89 -13.55 63.75
C TYR A 334 -3.84 -13.81 64.81
N GLN A 335 -2.55 -13.94 64.45
CA GLN A 335 -1.53 -14.11 65.46
C GLN A 335 -1.60 -12.97 66.43
N SER A 336 -1.97 -13.27 67.67
CA SER A 336 -1.99 -12.39 68.79
C SER A 336 -0.58 -11.83 69.04
N GLY A 337 -0.34 -10.66 68.60
CA GLY A 337 0.94 -9.96 68.76
C GLY A 337 0.93 -8.66 68.05
N GLY A 338 -0.04 -7.84 68.26
CA GLY A 338 -0.01 -6.37 68.10
C GLY A 338 0.57 -5.75 66.84
N SER A 339 0.83 -6.53 65.84
CA SER A 339 1.35 -6.03 64.58
C SER A 339 0.65 -6.76 63.43
N TYR A 340 -0.31 -6.08 62.91
CA TYR A 340 -0.92 -6.40 61.60
C TYR A 340 0.06 -6.16 60.44
N SER A 341 1.27 -6.55 60.62
CA SER A 341 2.35 -6.24 59.66
C SER A 341 2.89 -7.43 58.89
N LYS A 342 2.04 -8.35 58.52
CA LYS A 342 2.49 -9.35 57.55
C LYS A 342 1.46 -9.65 56.50
N PRO A 343 1.92 -9.57 55.25
CA PRO A 343 1.14 -9.79 54.07
C PRO A 343 0.89 -11.29 53.88
N ASN A 344 -0.22 -11.83 54.40
CA ASN A 344 -0.61 -13.19 54.03
C ASN A 344 -2.13 -13.23 54.07
N GLY A 345 -2.72 -12.68 53.00
CA GLY A 345 -4.09 -12.91 52.62
C GLY A 345 -5.09 -13.11 53.77
N TYR A 346 -5.61 -12.05 54.29
CA TYR A 346 -6.75 -12.13 55.17
C TYR A 346 -7.99 -12.44 54.35
N GLY A 347 -8.18 -13.65 54.08
CA GLY A 347 -9.44 -14.17 53.59
C GLY A 347 -9.58 -15.52 54.24
N GLY A 348 -10.67 -15.68 54.96
CA GLY A 348 -11.08 -17.00 55.42
C GLY A 348 -11.12 -17.93 54.22
N PRO A 349 -11.31 -19.20 54.41
CA PRO A 349 -11.56 -20.07 53.29
C PRO A 349 -12.89 -19.67 52.64
N ASP A 350 -12.85 -19.55 51.35
CA ASP A 350 -14.02 -19.24 50.55
C ASP A 350 -14.26 -20.25 49.45
N ALA A 351 -15.51 -20.34 49.00
CA ALA A 351 -15.93 -21.20 47.89
C ALA A 351 -16.97 -20.49 47.05
N VAL A 352 -16.73 -20.47 45.76
CA VAL A 352 -17.71 -19.99 44.79
C VAL A 352 -18.59 -21.15 44.36
N MET A 353 -19.88 -20.98 44.54
CA MET A 353 -20.87 -22.04 44.30
C MET A 353 -21.76 -21.69 43.11
N PHE A 354 -22.03 -22.69 42.33
CA PHE A 354 -22.96 -22.63 41.21
C PHE A 354 -24.21 -23.46 41.52
N MET A 355 -25.36 -22.81 41.45
CA MET A 355 -26.68 -23.44 41.57
C MET A 355 -27.15 -23.80 40.15
N GLU A 356 -26.64 -24.89 39.60
CA GLU A 356 -26.94 -25.32 38.22
C GLU A 356 -28.44 -25.52 38.02
N GLY A 357 -29.01 -24.86 37.04
CA GLY A 357 -30.40 -24.86 36.69
C GLY A 357 -31.31 -23.95 37.52
N ALA A 358 -30.77 -23.24 38.51
CA ALA A 358 -31.58 -22.33 39.34
C ALA A 358 -31.81 -20.98 38.65
N THR A 359 -33.06 -20.48 38.70
CA THR A 359 -33.40 -19.13 38.23
C THR A 359 -33.91 -18.25 39.38
N SER A 360 -34.11 -18.84 40.57
CA SER A 360 -34.55 -18.13 41.78
C SER A 360 -34.07 -18.85 43.01
N ALA A 361 -33.63 -18.09 44.01
CA ALA A 361 -33.20 -18.59 45.30
C ALA A 361 -33.55 -17.60 46.44
N THR A 362 -33.57 -18.10 47.69
CA THR A 362 -33.51 -17.25 48.89
C THR A 362 -32.06 -17.26 49.36
N ILE A 363 -31.46 -16.11 49.49
CA ILE A 363 -30.17 -15.93 50.13
C ILE A 363 -30.38 -15.57 51.57
N THR A 364 -29.65 -16.22 52.48
CA THR A 364 -29.65 -15.93 53.91
C THR A 364 -28.23 -15.68 54.39
N MET A 365 -28.02 -14.61 55.08
CA MET A 365 -26.76 -14.23 55.71
C MET A 365 -26.95 -14.16 57.21
N GLN A 366 -26.03 -14.78 57.96
CA GLN A 366 -25.98 -14.67 59.43
C GLN A 366 -24.58 -14.24 59.85
N GLY A 367 -24.49 -13.18 60.60
CA GLY A 367 -23.22 -12.71 61.14
C GLY A 367 -23.33 -11.60 62.14
N ALA A 368 -22.21 -11.31 62.80
CA ALA A 368 -22.08 -10.24 63.80
C ALA A 368 -21.16 -9.11 63.31
N GLY A 369 -20.53 -9.28 62.15
CA GLY A 369 -19.67 -8.31 61.47
C GLY A 369 -20.18 -8.01 60.05
N TYR A 370 -19.27 -7.92 59.15
CA TYR A 370 -19.56 -7.78 57.73
C TYR A 370 -19.91 -9.13 57.10
N SER A 371 -21.10 -9.63 57.33
CA SER A 371 -21.56 -10.83 56.63
C SER A 371 -22.19 -10.42 55.33
N ALA A 372 -21.53 -10.77 54.23
CA ALA A 372 -21.95 -10.39 52.89
C ALA A 372 -21.91 -11.57 51.92
N VAL A 373 -22.68 -11.49 50.87
CA VAL A 373 -22.70 -12.48 49.77
C VAL A 373 -22.50 -11.75 48.44
N ALA A 374 -21.69 -12.28 47.57
CA ALA A 374 -21.66 -11.90 46.17
C ALA A 374 -22.56 -12.82 45.35
N LEU A 375 -23.31 -12.24 44.45
CA LEU A 375 -24.23 -12.95 43.57
C LEU A 375 -23.88 -12.73 42.12
N GLY A 376 -24.04 -13.75 41.32
CA GLY A 376 -23.76 -13.72 39.88
C GLY A 376 -24.56 -14.77 39.13
N LEU A 377 -24.30 -14.82 37.83
CA LEU A 377 -24.81 -15.86 36.95
C LEU A 377 -23.74 -16.25 35.94
N VAL A 378 -23.87 -17.45 35.41
CA VAL A 378 -22.98 -17.88 34.35
C VAL A 378 -23.53 -17.42 33.00
N VAL A 379 -22.73 -16.63 32.29
CA VAL A 379 -22.97 -16.20 30.90
C VAL A 379 -21.71 -16.48 30.11
N ALA A 380 -21.71 -17.55 29.34
CA ALA A 380 -20.63 -17.87 28.44
C ALA A 380 -20.85 -17.18 27.10
N THR A 381 -19.85 -16.44 26.67
CA THR A 381 -19.86 -15.72 25.40
C THR A 381 -18.49 -15.94 24.76
N ASP A 382 -18.51 -16.30 23.55
CA ASP A 382 -17.39 -16.45 22.70
C ASP A 382 -17.28 -15.24 21.77
N PHE A 383 -16.08 -14.72 21.53
CA PHE A 383 -15.80 -13.56 20.72
C PHE A 383 -14.74 -13.88 19.68
N GLY A 384 -14.94 -13.41 18.45
CA GLY A 384 -13.83 -13.40 17.48
C GLY A 384 -12.82 -12.31 17.85
N ASP A 385 -11.57 -12.51 17.51
CA ASP A 385 -10.43 -11.76 17.99
C ASP A 385 -9.64 -10.99 16.89
N ALA A 386 -10.16 -10.98 15.66
CA ALA A 386 -9.59 -10.15 14.59
C ALA A 386 -9.42 -8.68 15.02
N PRO A 387 -8.55 -7.90 14.38
CA PRO A 387 -8.33 -6.49 14.71
C PRO A 387 -9.61 -5.67 14.80
N GLU A 388 -9.60 -4.62 15.63
CA GLU A 388 -10.77 -3.77 15.95
C GLU A 388 -11.52 -3.27 14.72
N SER A 389 -10.84 -3.06 13.59
CA SER A 389 -11.45 -2.60 12.35
C SER A 389 -12.50 -3.58 11.78
N TYR A 390 -12.40 -4.87 12.09
CA TYR A 390 -13.36 -5.90 11.66
C TYR A 390 -14.61 -5.97 12.54
N GLY A 391 -14.69 -5.11 13.54
CA GLY A 391 -15.83 -4.96 14.42
C GLY A 391 -16.03 -6.11 15.41
N VAL A 392 -16.92 -5.88 16.37
CA VAL A 392 -17.25 -6.83 17.43
C VAL A 392 -18.12 -7.96 16.87
N ALA A 393 -17.71 -9.18 17.09
CA ALA A 393 -18.51 -10.38 16.82
C ALA A 393 -18.55 -11.26 18.06
N SER A 394 -19.73 -11.70 18.44
CA SER A 394 -19.88 -12.56 19.61
C SER A 394 -20.99 -13.59 19.43
N SER A 395 -20.90 -14.67 20.16
CA SER A 395 -21.92 -15.71 20.24
C SER A 395 -22.11 -16.13 21.69
N LEU A 396 -23.33 -16.10 22.17
CA LEU A 396 -23.64 -16.73 23.46
C LEU A 396 -23.67 -18.23 23.27
N PHE A 397 -23.14 -18.97 24.22
CA PHE A 397 -23.26 -20.41 24.22
C PHE A 397 -23.73 -20.94 25.55
N GLN A 398 -24.25 -22.16 25.55
CA GLN A 398 -24.87 -22.78 26.72
C GLN A 398 -24.02 -23.99 27.12
N PRO A 399 -22.99 -23.81 27.96
CA PRO A 399 -22.18 -24.93 28.39
C PRO A 399 -22.94 -25.89 29.31
N SER A 400 -22.58 -27.12 29.23
CA SER A 400 -22.93 -28.14 30.22
C SER A 400 -21.80 -28.29 31.24
N TRP A 401 -22.12 -28.92 32.34
CA TRP A 401 -21.23 -28.97 33.47
C TRP A 401 -20.94 -30.40 33.95
N ARG A 402 -19.70 -30.71 34.26
CA ARG A 402 -19.28 -31.92 34.89
C ARG A 402 -18.34 -31.63 36.07
N GLY A 403 -18.22 -32.57 37.04
CA GLY A 403 -17.40 -32.33 38.22
C GLY A 403 -17.96 -31.28 39.18
N GLY A 404 -17.24 -31.00 40.24
CA GLY A 404 -17.56 -30.03 41.27
C GLY A 404 -18.85 -30.31 42.09
N GLU A 405 -19.51 -31.42 41.88
CA GLU A 405 -20.86 -31.69 42.42
C GLU A 405 -20.83 -31.98 43.94
N VAL A 406 -21.68 -31.24 44.68
CA VAL A 406 -21.87 -31.42 46.12
C VAL A 406 -23.16 -32.21 46.37
N ARG A 407 -23.02 -33.45 46.79
CA ARG A 407 -24.11 -34.41 46.96
C ARG A 407 -24.48 -34.64 48.42
N ALA A 408 -23.64 -34.26 49.36
CA ALA A 408 -23.81 -34.34 50.79
C ALA A 408 -23.03 -33.26 51.50
N THR A 409 -23.26 -33.04 52.78
CA THR A 409 -22.43 -32.12 53.58
C THR A 409 -20.99 -32.58 53.52
N THR A 410 -20.07 -31.70 53.02
CA THR A 410 -18.69 -32.01 52.76
C THR A 410 -17.81 -30.76 52.87
N ASP A 411 -16.52 -31.00 53.09
CA ASP A 411 -15.46 -30.00 52.91
C ASP A 411 -15.32 -29.72 51.41
N LEU A 412 -15.62 -28.49 51.01
CA LEU A 412 -15.68 -28.08 49.62
C LEU A 412 -14.31 -28.11 48.94
N PHE A 413 -13.20 -28.02 49.69
CA PHE A 413 -11.84 -28.14 49.20
C PHE A 413 -11.44 -29.57 48.81
N LYS A 414 -12.29 -30.53 49.12
CA LYS A 414 -12.07 -31.97 48.83
C LYS A 414 -12.98 -32.47 47.71
N VAL A 415 -13.81 -31.60 47.15
CA VAL A 415 -14.68 -32.00 46.05
C VAL A 415 -13.85 -32.31 44.83
N SER A 416 -14.03 -33.48 44.28
CA SER A 416 -13.27 -33.98 43.11
C SER A 416 -14.19 -34.91 42.27
N PRO A 417 -14.10 -34.83 40.94
CA PRO A 417 -13.26 -33.90 40.13
C PRO A 417 -13.77 -32.45 40.29
N GLN A 418 -12.91 -31.49 39.95
CA GLN A 418 -13.30 -30.08 39.91
C GLN A 418 -14.40 -29.83 38.89
N ALA A 419 -15.12 -28.73 39.02
CA ALA A 419 -16.10 -28.30 38.03
C ALA A 419 -15.39 -27.94 36.70
N GLU A 420 -16.02 -28.31 35.62
CA GLU A 420 -15.54 -28.09 34.26
C GLU A 420 -16.75 -27.78 33.37
N MET A 421 -16.61 -26.72 32.55
CA MET A 421 -17.56 -26.45 31.47
C MET A 421 -17.18 -27.32 30.25
N TYR A 422 -18.17 -27.76 29.52
CA TYR A 422 -17.96 -28.46 28.26
C TYR A 422 -19.19 -28.31 27.37
N MET A 423 -19.02 -28.46 26.08
CA MET A 423 -20.15 -28.46 25.15
C MET A 423 -20.71 -29.86 24.96
N GLU A 424 -22.03 -30.00 25.12
CA GLU A 424 -22.70 -31.25 24.78
C GLU A 424 -22.71 -31.49 23.27
N LYS A 425 -22.70 -32.75 22.92
CA LYS A 425 -22.86 -33.15 21.51
C LYS A 425 -24.21 -32.65 20.98
N GLY A 426 -24.14 -31.94 19.84
CA GLY A 426 -25.33 -31.36 19.18
C GLY A 426 -25.55 -29.87 19.50
N SER A 427 -24.71 -29.25 20.35
CA SER A 427 -24.68 -27.80 20.49
C SER A 427 -23.99 -27.17 19.30
N PRO A 428 -24.50 -26.04 18.76
CA PRO A 428 -23.87 -25.36 17.65
C PRO A 428 -22.47 -24.88 18.04
N ARG A 429 -21.44 -25.43 17.38
CA ARG A 429 -20.05 -24.98 17.52
C ARG A 429 -19.26 -25.24 16.26
N LEU A 430 -18.22 -24.49 16.05
CA LEU A 430 -17.14 -24.74 15.13
C LEU A 430 -16.15 -25.71 15.80
N GLY A 431 -15.36 -26.45 15.08
CA GLY A 431 -14.34 -27.32 15.63
C GLY A 431 -14.79 -28.23 16.77
N ALA A 432 -13.89 -28.36 17.75
CA ALA A 432 -14.09 -29.20 18.94
C ALA A 432 -14.07 -28.42 20.25
N LEU A 433 -13.40 -27.29 20.26
CA LEU A 433 -13.19 -26.43 21.43
C LEU A 433 -14.05 -25.17 21.29
N ILE A 434 -14.30 -24.52 22.39
CA ILE A 434 -14.89 -23.19 22.51
C ILE A 434 -14.50 -22.67 23.88
N ASP A 435 -14.11 -21.44 23.94
CA ASP A 435 -13.84 -20.84 25.24
C ASP A 435 -14.74 -19.61 25.50
N ALA A 436 -14.58 -18.97 26.64
CA ALA A 436 -15.47 -17.88 27.05
C ALA A 436 -14.66 -16.64 27.39
N GLU A 437 -15.04 -15.52 26.81
CA GLU A 437 -14.52 -14.20 27.13
C GLU A 437 -15.64 -13.27 27.57
N HIS A 438 -15.26 -12.28 28.38
CA HIS A 438 -16.20 -11.25 28.82
C HIS A 438 -16.13 -9.99 27.96
N THR A 439 -15.03 -9.82 27.19
CA THR A 439 -14.80 -8.71 26.25
C THR A 439 -14.09 -9.23 25.03
N GLN A 440 -14.29 -8.57 23.89
CA GLN A 440 -13.59 -8.95 22.67
C GLN A 440 -12.08 -8.72 22.79
N PRO A 441 -11.26 -9.75 22.55
CA PRO A 441 -9.81 -9.69 22.70
C PRO A 441 -9.12 -9.37 21.39
N PHE A 442 -9.37 -8.18 20.81
CA PHE A 442 -8.77 -7.80 19.53
C PHE A 442 -7.26 -8.04 19.46
N SER A 443 -6.81 -8.71 18.43
CA SER A 443 -5.40 -9.00 18.22
C SER A 443 -4.97 -8.85 16.76
N ALA A 444 -3.67 -8.63 16.53
CA ALA A 444 -3.10 -8.52 15.19
C ALA A 444 -2.76 -9.88 14.56
N ASP A 445 -2.74 -10.93 15.35
CA ASP A 445 -2.41 -12.29 14.96
C ASP A 445 -3.62 -13.23 14.96
N ALA A 446 -4.78 -12.72 15.41
CA ALA A 446 -5.98 -13.50 15.63
C ALA A 446 -5.71 -14.69 16.56
N LEU A 447 -5.11 -14.39 17.72
CA LEU A 447 -4.80 -15.30 18.82
C LEU A 447 -4.98 -14.60 20.17
N GLY A 448 -5.85 -13.61 20.24
CA GLY A 448 -6.03 -12.75 21.41
C GLY A 448 -6.82 -13.41 22.56
N ASP A 449 -7.65 -14.39 22.26
CA ASP A 449 -8.42 -15.22 23.17
C ASP A 449 -7.67 -16.48 23.64
N ASP A 450 -6.66 -16.88 22.91
CA ASP A 450 -5.84 -18.04 23.25
C ASP A 450 -5.21 -17.94 24.65
N LYS A 451 -5.45 -18.90 25.50
CA LYS A 451 -4.86 -18.98 26.84
C LYS A 451 -3.54 -19.71 26.81
N VAL A 452 -2.50 -19.12 27.40
CA VAL A 452 -1.18 -19.72 27.47
C VAL A 452 -1.22 -21.11 28.12
N GLY A 453 -0.92 -22.13 27.33
CA GLY A 453 -0.86 -23.52 27.77
C GLY A 453 -2.15 -24.32 27.55
N GLU A 454 -3.14 -23.73 26.92
CA GLU A 454 -4.37 -24.38 26.45
C GLU A 454 -4.37 -24.47 24.92
N PRO A 455 -5.06 -25.44 24.32
CA PRO A 455 -5.24 -25.48 22.87
C PRO A 455 -6.10 -24.30 22.41
N SER A 456 -5.78 -23.73 21.25
CA SER A 456 -6.60 -22.73 20.56
C SER A 456 -7.94 -23.33 20.19
N ASP A 457 -8.99 -22.54 20.30
CA ASP A 457 -10.33 -22.89 19.84
C ASP A 457 -10.58 -22.51 18.38
N GLU A 458 -9.62 -21.82 17.70
CA GLU A 458 -9.59 -21.71 16.25
C GLU A 458 -9.22 -23.06 15.61
N ASP A 459 -10.05 -24.08 15.79
CA ASP A 459 -9.75 -25.46 15.41
C ASP A 459 -10.69 -26.05 14.33
N SER A 460 -11.61 -25.23 13.80
CA SER A 460 -12.59 -25.71 12.80
C SER A 460 -12.00 -25.92 11.42
N VAL A 461 -10.90 -25.28 11.07
CA VAL A 461 -10.27 -25.41 9.76
C VAL A 461 -8.77 -25.62 9.85
N THR A 462 -8.25 -26.38 8.89
CA THR A 462 -6.80 -26.44 8.65
C THR A 462 -6.51 -25.66 7.36
N LEU A 463 -5.97 -24.48 7.51
CA LEU A 463 -5.59 -23.65 6.37
C LEU A 463 -4.28 -24.17 5.75
N PRO A 464 -4.11 -24.02 4.40
CA PRO A 464 -2.85 -24.34 3.76
C PRO A 464 -1.72 -23.49 4.37
N ALA A 465 -0.60 -24.12 4.70
CA ALA A 465 0.54 -23.44 5.32
C ALA A 465 1.10 -22.28 4.49
N ASP A 466 0.85 -22.29 3.17
CA ASP A 466 1.25 -21.25 2.23
C ASP A 466 0.10 -20.29 1.84
N GLY A 467 -1.05 -20.39 2.52
CA GLY A 467 -2.20 -19.53 2.36
C GLY A 467 -3.19 -19.95 1.27
N ILE A 468 -4.22 -19.15 1.12
CA ILE A 468 -5.28 -19.33 0.13
C ILE A 468 -4.75 -18.98 -1.26
N ARG A 469 -4.81 -19.94 -2.19
CA ARG A 469 -4.44 -19.75 -3.61
C ARG A 469 -5.69 -19.60 -4.46
N THR A 470 -5.81 -18.46 -5.12
CA THR A 470 -7.01 -18.16 -5.90
C THR A 470 -6.74 -17.12 -7.01
N GLU A 471 -7.79 -16.74 -7.72
CA GLU A 471 -7.78 -15.66 -8.73
C GLU A 471 -9.14 -14.96 -8.77
N PRO A 472 -9.24 -13.72 -9.28
CA PRO A 472 -10.50 -13.01 -9.38
C PRO A 472 -11.58 -13.81 -10.14
N GLY A 473 -12.79 -13.87 -9.57
CA GLY A 473 -13.92 -14.61 -10.14
C GLY A 473 -13.84 -16.12 -10.01
N ALA A 474 -12.83 -16.67 -9.35
CA ALA A 474 -12.77 -18.08 -9.02
C ALA A 474 -13.67 -18.40 -7.83
N THR A 475 -14.05 -19.68 -7.69
CA THR A 475 -14.72 -20.18 -6.49
C THR A 475 -13.66 -20.74 -5.53
N TYR A 476 -13.59 -20.19 -4.33
CA TYR A 476 -12.81 -20.75 -3.24
C TYR A 476 -13.71 -21.59 -2.35
N ASN A 477 -13.35 -22.84 -2.09
CA ASN A 477 -14.09 -23.76 -1.24
C ASN A 477 -13.28 -24.10 0.01
N LEU A 478 -13.95 -24.10 1.17
CA LEU A 478 -13.37 -24.45 2.45
C LEU A 478 -14.29 -25.42 3.18
N ASN A 479 -13.74 -26.51 3.70
CA ASN A 479 -14.46 -27.42 4.58
C ASN A 479 -14.22 -27.00 6.02
N VAL A 480 -15.28 -26.67 6.71
CA VAL A 480 -15.30 -26.27 8.11
C VAL A 480 -15.83 -27.43 8.94
N THR A 481 -15.08 -27.83 9.95
CA THR A 481 -15.55 -28.79 10.95
C THR A 481 -16.55 -28.09 11.87
N CYS A 482 -17.67 -28.71 12.16
CA CYS A 482 -18.71 -28.10 12.97
C CYS A 482 -19.53 -29.15 13.70
N GLU A 483 -20.32 -28.75 14.70
CA GLU A 483 -21.27 -29.62 15.40
C GLU A 483 -22.60 -28.90 15.66
N GLY A 484 -23.66 -29.68 15.86
CA GLY A 484 -24.99 -29.17 16.22
C GLY A 484 -25.82 -28.68 15.05
N ASN A 485 -26.97 -28.10 15.37
CA ASN A 485 -28.01 -27.69 14.42
C ASN A 485 -27.82 -26.21 13.98
N GLY A 486 -26.59 -25.78 13.77
CA GLY A 486 -26.29 -24.43 13.30
C GLY A 486 -26.11 -24.33 11.80
N LYS A 487 -26.17 -23.09 11.29
CA LYS A 487 -25.68 -22.75 9.96
C LYS A 487 -24.33 -22.08 10.10
N VAL A 488 -23.42 -22.40 9.16
CA VAL A 488 -22.08 -21.83 9.10
C VAL A 488 -22.02 -20.83 7.94
N ALA A 489 -21.41 -19.70 8.18
CA ALA A 489 -21.02 -18.72 7.17
C ALA A 489 -19.61 -18.21 7.47
N GLY A 490 -18.92 -17.75 6.42
CA GLY A 490 -17.59 -17.18 6.57
C GLY A 490 -17.40 -15.90 5.75
N TRP A 491 -16.47 -15.09 6.14
CA TRP A 491 -16.03 -13.86 5.47
C TRP A 491 -14.53 -13.89 5.33
N VAL A 492 -14.04 -13.43 4.19
CA VAL A 492 -12.60 -13.21 3.95
C VAL A 492 -12.44 -11.80 3.42
N ASP A 493 -11.65 -10.99 4.07
CA ASP A 493 -11.30 -9.66 3.57
C ASP A 493 -10.34 -9.81 2.38
N TRP A 494 -10.94 -10.01 1.20
CA TRP A 494 -10.22 -10.25 -0.04
C TRP A 494 -9.48 -9.03 -0.57
N ASN A 495 -10.02 -7.83 -0.33
CA ASN A 495 -9.47 -6.57 -0.82
C ASN A 495 -8.57 -5.88 0.21
N ARG A 496 -8.47 -6.46 1.41
CA ARG A 496 -7.65 -5.98 2.54
C ARG A 496 -7.96 -4.53 2.94
N ASN A 497 -9.23 -4.17 2.93
CA ASN A 497 -9.69 -2.85 3.36
C ASN A 497 -9.88 -2.75 4.88
N GLY A 498 -9.75 -3.85 5.63
CA GLY A 498 -9.87 -3.94 7.07
C GLY A 498 -11.30 -4.10 7.58
N THR A 499 -12.22 -4.49 6.73
CA THR A 499 -13.61 -4.79 7.06
C THR A 499 -14.08 -6.04 6.32
N PHE A 500 -15.16 -6.67 6.77
CA PHE A 500 -15.81 -7.75 6.03
C PHE A 500 -17.02 -7.21 5.30
N ASP A 501 -16.94 -7.11 3.99
CA ASP A 501 -17.98 -6.57 3.12
C ASP A 501 -18.99 -7.64 2.67
N ASP A 502 -20.16 -7.20 2.18
CA ASP A 502 -21.21 -8.12 1.70
C ASP A 502 -20.72 -9.02 0.54
N GLY A 503 -19.81 -8.52 -0.29
CA GLY A 503 -19.21 -9.26 -1.41
C GLY A 503 -18.18 -10.33 -0.98
N GLU A 504 -17.81 -10.36 0.27
CA GLU A 504 -16.78 -11.20 0.86
C GLU A 504 -17.33 -12.37 1.66
N LYS A 505 -18.66 -12.45 1.77
CA LYS A 505 -19.37 -13.51 2.43
C LYS A 505 -19.44 -14.78 1.59
N SER A 506 -19.27 -15.93 2.24
CA SER A 506 -19.55 -17.25 1.65
C SER A 506 -21.06 -17.48 1.47
N ASN A 507 -21.41 -18.60 0.83
CA ASN A 507 -22.72 -19.17 1.03
C ASN A 507 -22.92 -19.53 2.53
N GLU A 508 -24.18 -19.56 2.97
CA GLU A 508 -24.57 -19.96 4.32
C GLU A 508 -25.15 -21.37 4.27
N VAL A 509 -24.52 -22.31 4.97
CA VAL A 509 -24.89 -23.73 4.88
C VAL A 509 -25.08 -24.36 6.28
N PRO A 510 -26.00 -25.32 6.42
CA PRO A 510 -26.15 -26.02 7.68
C PRO A 510 -24.93 -26.91 7.98
N CYS A 511 -24.56 -27.00 9.27
CA CYS A 511 -23.65 -28.04 9.74
C CYS A 511 -24.31 -29.41 9.54
N SER A 512 -23.71 -30.25 8.73
CA SER A 512 -24.27 -31.56 8.40
C SER A 512 -23.22 -32.66 8.49
N SER A 513 -23.49 -33.67 9.28
CA SER A 513 -22.54 -34.78 9.50
C SER A 513 -21.15 -34.34 9.96
N GLY A 514 -21.09 -33.27 10.72
CA GLY A 514 -19.84 -32.77 11.32
C GLY A 514 -19.07 -31.80 10.43
N GLN A 515 -19.63 -31.38 9.30
CA GLN A 515 -18.96 -30.50 8.35
C GLN A 515 -19.91 -29.51 7.68
N ALA A 516 -19.38 -28.37 7.30
CA ALA A 516 -20.00 -27.38 6.43
C ALA A 516 -19.04 -27.04 5.28
N GLN A 517 -19.52 -27.10 4.05
CA GLN A 517 -18.72 -26.72 2.89
C GLN A 517 -19.05 -25.29 2.48
N LEU A 518 -18.19 -24.37 2.79
CA LEU A 518 -18.31 -22.98 2.41
C LEU A 518 -17.73 -22.74 1.01
N ALA A 519 -18.32 -21.82 0.29
CA ALA A 519 -17.89 -21.42 -1.05
C ALA A 519 -17.99 -19.89 -1.18
N TRP A 520 -16.90 -19.26 -1.60
CA TRP A 520 -16.84 -17.84 -1.94
C TRP A 520 -16.67 -17.67 -3.44
N THR A 521 -17.28 -16.65 -4.00
CA THR A 521 -16.87 -16.11 -5.30
C THR A 521 -15.86 -15.02 -5.03
N VAL A 522 -14.60 -15.24 -5.40
CA VAL A 522 -13.52 -14.27 -5.14
C VAL A 522 -13.81 -12.98 -5.90
N PRO A 523 -13.89 -11.84 -5.23
CA PRO A 523 -14.25 -10.56 -5.86
C PRO A 523 -13.19 -10.06 -6.84
N ALA A 524 -13.59 -9.13 -7.70
CA ALA A 524 -12.73 -8.60 -8.76
C ALA A 524 -11.59 -7.74 -8.22
N ASP A 525 -11.78 -7.14 -7.09
CA ASP A 525 -10.85 -6.25 -6.38
C ASP A 525 -9.97 -6.97 -5.36
N VAL A 526 -9.97 -8.31 -5.38
CA VAL A 526 -9.06 -9.10 -4.55
C VAL A 526 -7.62 -8.63 -4.71
N VAL A 527 -6.91 -8.54 -3.60
CA VAL A 527 -5.49 -8.19 -3.57
C VAL A 527 -4.65 -9.32 -2.99
N ARG A 528 -3.41 -9.39 -3.42
CA ARG A 528 -2.44 -10.29 -2.83
C ARG A 528 -2.10 -9.82 -1.42
N SER A 529 -2.24 -10.70 -0.45
CA SER A 529 -2.06 -10.40 0.97
C SER A 529 -1.15 -11.46 1.61
N VAL A 530 0.17 -11.21 1.56
CA VAL A 530 1.20 -12.14 2.05
C VAL A 530 2.21 -11.37 2.87
N ASP A 531 2.53 -11.85 4.07
CA ASP A 531 3.50 -11.21 4.95
C ASP A 531 4.86 -11.07 4.29
N GLY A 532 5.42 -9.87 4.36
CA GLY A 532 6.77 -9.58 3.86
C GLY A 532 6.88 -9.37 2.35
N GLU A 533 5.78 -9.42 1.60
CA GLU A 533 5.76 -9.09 0.17
C GLU A 533 5.33 -7.63 -0.05
N ASP A 534 6.18 -6.83 -0.69
CA ASP A 534 5.89 -5.42 -1.07
C ASP A 534 5.28 -4.56 0.04
N GLY A 535 5.65 -4.83 1.31
CA GLY A 535 5.06 -4.15 2.47
C GLY A 535 3.62 -4.57 2.78
N SER A 536 3.12 -5.61 2.14
CA SER A 536 1.82 -6.19 2.45
C SER A 536 1.90 -7.09 3.68
N SER A 537 0.75 -7.33 4.30
CA SER A 537 0.56 -8.32 5.35
C SER A 537 -0.56 -9.28 4.98
N ALA A 538 -0.65 -10.40 5.68
CA ALA A 538 -1.81 -11.27 5.62
C ALA A 538 -3.09 -10.49 5.94
N THR A 539 -4.22 -11.03 5.54
CA THR A 539 -5.56 -10.55 5.82
C THR A 539 -6.26 -11.44 6.84
N TYR A 540 -7.57 -11.29 7.02
CA TYR A 540 -8.33 -12.03 8.01
C TYR A 540 -9.50 -12.76 7.39
N MET A 541 -9.87 -13.87 8.04
CA MET A 541 -11.08 -14.65 7.75
C MET A 541 -11.83 -14.85 9.06
N ARG A 542 -13.12 -14.64 9.06
CA ARG A 542 -14.06 -14.92 10.16
C ARG A 542 -14.99 -16.05 9.78
N LEU A 543 -15.15 -17.01 10.66
CA LEU A 543 -16.15 -18.06 10.56
C LEU A 543 -17.17 -17.91 11.69
N ARG A 544 -18.43 -18.16 11.43
CA ARG A 544 -19.49 -18.14 12.44
C ARG A 544 -20.45 -19.30 12.25
N ILE A 545 -20.87 -19.88 13.35
CA ILE A 545 -21.99 -20.80 13.40
C ILE A 545 -23.08 -20.25 14.32
N THR A 546 -24.34 -20.36 13.94
CA THR A 546 -25.46 -20.04 14.83
C THR A 546 -26.70 -20.88 14.50
N ALA A 547 -27.48 -21.21 15.51
CA ALA A 547 -28.81 -21.78 15.36
C ALA A 547 -29.92 -20.71 15.30
N ASP A 548 -29.56 -19.44 15.45
CA ASP A 548 -30.50 -18.33 15.42
C ASP A 548 -31.05 -18.16 13.99
N ASN A 549 -32.37 -18.18 13.87
CA ASN A 549 -33.06 -18.09 12.59
C ASN A 549 -33.84 -16.77 12.50
N ASN A 550 -33.14 -15.64 12.49
CA ASN A 550 -33.73 -14.31 12.42
C ASN A 550 -34.17 -13.85 11.03
N GLY A 551 -34.04 -14.73 10.00
CA GLY A 551 -34.51 -14.48 8.63
C GLY A 551 -33.64 -13.55 7.76
N ASN A 552 -32.65 -12.84 8.33
CA ASN A 552 -31.81 -11.85 7.63
C ASN A 552 -30.43 -12.39 7.24
N GLY A 553 -30.15 -13.67 7.52
CA GLY A 553 -28.81 -14.25 7.34
C GLY A 553 -27.81 -13.77 8.39
N GLN A 554 -26.67 -14.46 8.46
CA GLN A 554 -25.58 -14.10 9.36
C GLN A 554 -24.85 -12.87 8.88
N LYS A 555 -24.38 -12.07 9.83
CA LYS A 555 -23.53 -10.89 9.63
C LYS A 555 -22.12 -11.15 10.15
N PRO A 556 -21.10 -10.44 9.64
CA PRO A 556 -19.73 -10.58 10.15
C PRO A 556 -19.58 -10.01 11.56
N THR A 557 -20.43 -9.08 11.96
CA THR A 557 -20.41 -8.40 13.26
C THR A 557 -21.70 -8.65 14.04
N GLY A 558 -21.68 -8.29 15.31
CA GLY A 558 -22.81 -8.41 16.22
C GLY A 558 -22.89 -9.75 16.94
N GLY A 559 -23.78 -9.83 17.93
CA GLY A 559 -23.94 -11.01 18.77
C GLY A 559 -25.03 -11.95 18.27
N THR A 560 -24.91 -13.23 18.59
CA THR A 560 -25.94 -14.24 18.41
C THR A 560 -26.28 -14.90 19.74
N ALA A 561 -27.52 -15.38 19.90
CA ALA A 561 -27.95 -16.04 21.11
C ALA A 561 -27.43 -17.49 21.22
N THR A 562 -26.88 -18.04 20.15
CA THR A 562 -26.28 -19.38 20.12
C THR A 562 -25.13 -19.38 19.15
N GLY A 563 -24.12 -20.23 19.36
CA GLY A 563 -23.09 -20.52 18.37
C GLY A 563 -21.69 -20.13 18.80
N GLU A 564 -20.86 -19.82 17.82
CA GLU A 564 -19.42 -19.56 17.97
C GLU A 564 -18.89 -18.67 16.84
N VAL A 565 -17.78 -18.01 17.09
CA VAL A 565 -17.03 -17.16 16.17
C VAL A 565 -15.58 -17.59 16.19
N GLU A 566 -14.99 -17.87 15.04
CA GLU A 566 -13.55 -18.11 14.94
C GLU A 566 -12.94 -17.13 13.94
N ASP A 567 -11.83 -16.54 14.27
CA ASP A 567 -11.08 -15.61 13.45
C ASP A 567 -9.70 -16.17 13.08
N TYR A 568 -9.34 -16.00 11.83
CA TYR A 568 -8.07 -16.52 11.31
C TYR A 568 -7.31 -15.45 10.57
N ARG A 569 -6.03 -15.34 10.85
CA ARG A 569 -5.12 -14.55 10.04
C ARG A 569 -4.65 -15.37 8.84
N VAL A 570 -4.98 -14.93 7.62
CA VAL A 570 -4.79 -15.72 6.40
C VAL A 570 -3.95 -15.00 5.35
N ALA A 571 -3.07 -15.72 4.68
CA ALA A 571 -2.39 -15.23 3.49
C ALA A 571 -3.26 -15.51 2.25
N VAL A 572 -3.46 -14.50 1.39
CA VAL A 572 -4.16 -14.65 0.12
C VAL A 572 -3.18 -14.46 -1.03
N ARG A 573 -3.05 -15.50 -1.87
CA ARG A 573 -2.16 -15.53 -3.02
C ARG A 573 -2.98 -15.49 -4.30
N VAL A 574 -2.79 -14.41 -5.06
CA VAL A 574 -3.35 -14.24 -6.39
C VAL A 574 -2.23 -13.95 -7.39
N PRO A 575 -2.40 -14.30 -8.67
CA PRO A 575 -1.40 -13.95 -9.68
C PRO A 575 -1.33 -12.45 -9.90
N THR A 576 -0.12 -11.92 -10.01
CA THR A 576 0.09 -10.49 -10.26
C THR A 576 1.08 -10.26 -11.40
N LEU A 577 0.91 -9.14 -12.09
CA LEU A 577 1.76 -8.70 -13.18
C LEU A 577 2.21 -7.26 -12.95
N GLN A 578 3.50 -7.04 -13.04
CA GLN A 578 4.10 -5.72 -13.05
C GLN A 578 4.88 -5.52 -14.35
N LEU A 579 4.71 -4.39 -14.99
CA LEU A 579 5.39 -4.05 -16.24
C LEU A 579 6.36 -2.89 -16.00
N VAL A 580 7.55 -3.00 -16.60
CA VAL A 580 8.59 -1.98 -16.49
C VAL A 580 9.18 -1.70 -17.88
N LYS A 581 9.27 -0.42 -18.23
CA LYS A 581 9.92 0.08 -19.43
C LYS A 581 11.33 0.56 -19.15
N ASN A 582 12.28 0.07 -19.94
CA ASN A 582 13.61 0.64 -20.02
C ASN A 582 13.83 1.28 -21.38
N VAL A 583 14.56 2.37 -21.43
CA VAL A 583 14.91 3.07 -22.66
C VAL A 583 16.42 3.31 -22.69
N ASP A 584 17.09 2.74 -23.69
CA ASP A 584 18.50 2.97 -23.94
C ASP A 584 18.67 4.14 -24.92
N ASN A 585 18.97 5.31 -24.40
CA ASN A 585 19.12 6.57 -25.12
C ASN A 585 20.57 6.82 -25.61
N LYS A 586 21.28 5.80 -26.03
CA LYS A 586 22.71 5.87 -26.37
C LYS A 586 23.08 6.91 -27.45
N TYR A 587 22.13 7.31 -28.29
CA TYR A 587 22.33 8.33 -29.33
C TYR A 587 21.84 9.73 -28.94
N SER A 588 21.24 9.88 -27.76
CA SER A 588 20.83 11.19 -27.24
C SER A 588 22.01 12.09 -26.90
N THR A 589 21.75 13.39 -26.86
CA THR A 589 22.71 14.42 -26.47
C THR A 589 22.05 15.42 -25.52
N SER A 590 22.85 16.38 -25.05
CA SER A 590 22.29 17.51 -24.28
C SER A 590 21.39 18.42 -25.14
N GLU A 591 21.61 18.42 -26.47
CA GLU A 591 20.83 19.21 -27.44
C GLU A 591 19.48 18.52 -27.79
N VAL A 592 19.52 17.20 -27.97
CA VAL A 592 18.35 16.40 -28.31
C VAL A 592 18.29 15.21 -27.36
N GLN A 593 17.40 15.35 -26.38
CA GLN A 593 17.18 14.29 -25.42
C GLN A 593 16.35 13.17 -26.02
N GLY A 594 16.55 11.97 -25.50
CA GLY A 594 15.73 10.82 -25.83
C GLY A 594 14.41 10.82 -25.09
N LEU A 595 13.53 9.92 -25.49
CA LEU A 595 12.27 9.68 -24.80
C LEU A 595 12.53 9.07 -23.44
N ALA A 596 11.81 9.56 -22.43
CA ALA A 596 11.77 8.93 -21.12
C ALA A 596 10.83 7.71 -21.14
N ALA A 597 11.01 6.81 -20.17
CA ALA A 597 10.20 5.59 -20.09
C ALA A 597 8.69 5.86 -19.98
N ASP A 598 8.31 6.91 -19.28
CA ASP A 598 6.92 7.35 -19.06
C ASP A 598 6.18 7.84 -20.32
N GLN A 599 6.90 8.01 -21.42
CA GLN A 599 6.31 8.32 -22.72
C GLN A 599 5.86 7.07 -23.49
N TRP A 600 5.98 5.92 -22.87
CA TRP A 600 5.55 4.64 -23.41
C TRP A 600 4.46 4.06 -22.50
N THR A 601 3.30 3.79 -23.08
CA THR A 601 2.21 3.08 -22.39
C THR A 601 2.43 1.59 -22.52
N LEU A 602 2.52 0.92 -21.38
CA LEU A 602 2.60 -0.52 -21.27
C LEU A 602 1.22 -1.09 -20.94
N THR A 603 0.89 -2.21 -21.52
CA THR A 603 -0.37 -2.91 -21.23
C THR A 603 -0.11 -4.41 -21.19
N GLY A 604 -0.61 -5.08 -20.15
CA GLY A 604 -0.48 -6.53 -20.01
C GLY A 604 -1.65 -7.11 -19.25
N GLY A 605 -2.25 -8.18 -19.78
CA GLY A 605 -3.38 -8.82 -19.13
C GLY A 605 -4.38 -9.44 -20.07
N ALA A 606 -5.55 -9.77 -19.52
CA ALA A 606 -6.66 -10.36 -20.26
C ALA A 606 -8.00 -9.75 -19.80
N GLY A 607 -8.72 -9.13 -20.73
CA GLY A 607 -10.05 -8.56 -20.46
C GLY A 607 -10.04 -7.46 -19.39
N ALA A 608 -10.86 -7.61 -18.36
CA ALA A 608 -10.98 -6.65 -17.26
C ALA A 608 -9.75 -6.63 -16.32
N TYR A 609 -8.93 -7.68 -16.37
CA TYR A 609 -7.77 -7.83 -15.48
C TYR A 609 -6.49 -7.47 -16.24
N THR A 610 -6.30 -6.20 -16.44
CA THR A 610 -5.22 -5.65 -17.27
C THR A 610 -4.42 -4.63 -16.49
N ALA A 611 -3.12 -4.87 -16.40
CA ALA A 611 -2.14 -3.92 -15.89
C ALA A 611 -1.82 -2.89 -16.98
N THR A 612 -1.97 -1.62 -16.72
CA THR A 612 -1.65 -0.54 -17.66
C THR A 612 -0.93 0.59 -16.93
N GLY A 613 0.09 1.14 -17.57
CA GLY A 613 0.82 2.28 -17.01
C GLY A 613 1.81 2.89 -17.99
N ASN A 614 2.21 4.12 -17.73
CA ASN A 614 3.21 4.84 -18.50
C ASN A 614 4.60 4.63 -17.88
N GLY A 615 5.50 3.98 -18.62
CA GLY A 615 6.82 3.61 -18.13
C GLY A 615 6.82 2.45 -17.13
N THR A 616 5.83 2.37 -16.30
CA THR A 616 5.61 1.29 -15.33
C THR A 616 4.15 1.23 -14.95
N THR A 617 3.70 0.07 -14.51
CA THR A 617 2.37 -0.08 -13.90
C THR A 617 2.31 0.42 -12.46
N GLY A 618 3.40 0.98 -11.93
CA GLY A 618 3.47 1.52 -10.56
C GLY A 618 3.67 0.46 -9.49
N GLY A 619 3.05 -0.70 -9.65
CA GLY A 619 3.11 -1.84 -8.74
C GLY A 619 2.53 -3.09 -9.39
N PRO A 620 2.51 -4.22 -8.65
CA PRO A 620 1.89 -5.44 -9.12
C PRO A 620 0.37 -5.26 -9.23
N THR A 621 -0.17 -5.57 -10.37
CA THR A 621 -1.62 -5.57 -10.65
C THR A 621 -2.10 -7.01 -10.69
N VAL A 622 -3.24 -7.31 -10.07
CA VAL A 622 -3.83 -8.64 -10.12
C VAL A 622 -4.29 -8.96 -11.54
N VAL A 623 -3.92 -10.13 -12.01
CA VAL A 623 -4.30 -10.67 -13.33
C VAL A 623 -4.91 -12.05 -13.17
N ARG A 624 -5.34 -12.65 -14.28
CA ARG A 624 -5.83 -14.04 -14.26
C ARG A 624 -4.77 -15.01 -14.76
N THR A 625 -4.90 -16.24 -14.35
CA THR A 625 -4.11 -17.34 -14.89
C THR A 625 -4.40 -17.53 -16.39
N GLY A 626 -3.48 -18.20 -17.08
CA GLY A 626 -3.57 -18.45 -18.51
C GLY A 626 -2.94 -17.36 -19.36
N ARG A 627 -3.50 -17.12 -20.54
CA ARG A 627 -2.94 -16.20 -21.53
C ARG A 627 -3.22 -14.74 -21.18
N ASN A 628 -2.15 -13.98 -21.07
CA ASN A 628 -2.13 -12.54 -20.90
C ASN A 628 -1.33 -11.93 -22.06
N ASP A 629 -1.92 -10.99 -22.80
CA ASP A 629 -1.24 -10.33 -23.91
C ASP A 629 -0.46 -9.12 -23.38
N LEU A 630 0.81 -9.01 -23.77
CA LEU A 630 1.69 -7.89 -23.45
C LEU A 630 1.84 -6.98 -24.67
N SER A 631 1.84 -5.68 -24.45
CA SER A 631 2.06 -4.68 -25.50
C SER A 631 2.65 -3.40 -24.96
N GLU A 632 3.34 -2.67 -25.84
CA GLU A 632 3.74 -1.30 -25.60
C GLU A 632 3.28 -0.39 -26.75
N ALA A 633 3.04 0.87 -26.45
CA ALA A 633 2.69 1.89 -27.44
C ALA A 633 3.19 3.25 -26.99
N THR A 634 3.46 4.13 -27.97
CA THR A 634 3.69 5.54 -27.69
C THR A 634 2.99 6.40 -28.76
N THR A 635 2.44 7.50 -28.36
CA THR A 635 1.88 8.53 -29.25
C THR A 635 2.93 9.57 -29.64
N ASN A 636 4.10 9.53 -29.02
CA ASN A 636 5.18 10.45 -29.33
C ASN A 636 5.80 10.11 -30.70
N PRO A 637 5.84 11.05 -31.66
CA PRO A 637 6.48 10.82 -32.96
C PRO A 637 7.93 10.34 -32.87
N GLY A 638 8.64 10.72 -31.82
CA GLY A 638 10.00 10.26 -31.54
C GLY A 638 10.11 8.77 -31.29
N GLY A 639 9.00 8.05 -31.05
CA GLY A 639 8.99 6.61 -30.92
C GLY A 639 9.54 5.88 -32.15
N ALA A 640 9.41 6.46 -33.33
CA ALA A 640 9.98 5.92 -34.58
C ALA A 640 11.54 5.82 -34.54
N GLY A 641 12.18 6.66 -33.72
CA GLY A 641 13.61 6.67 -33.50
C GLY A 641 14.15 5.54 -32.63
N TYR A 642 13.30 4.59 -32.24
CA TYR A 642 13.72 3.46 -31.39
C TYR A 642 13.45 2.13 -32.07
N GLU A 643 14.30 1.20 -31.74
CA GLU A 643 14.09 -0.21 -32.00
C GLU A 643 13.40 -0.82 -30.76
N MET A 644 12.24 -1.41 -30.96
CA MET A 644 11.50 -2.09 -29.92
C MET A 644 12.22 -3.36 -29.50
N GLY A 645 12.43 -3.51 -28.18
CA GLY A 645 13.06 -4.68 -27.61
C GLY A 645 12.11 -5.88 -27.50
N GLN A 646 12.63 -6.91 -26.88
CA GLN A 646 11.85 -8.09 -26.53
C GLN A 646 11.44 -8.02 -25.07
N TRP A 647 10.26 -8.53 -24.76
CA TRP A 647 9.81 -8.72 -23.41
C TRP A 647 10.65 -9.81 -22.72
N SER A 648 11.00 -9.55 -21.46
CA SER A 648 11.61 -10.51 -20.55
C SER A 648 10.78 -10.54 -19.28
N CYS A 649 10.37 -11.72 -18.84
CA CYS A 649 9.54 -11.89 -17.65
C CYS A 649 10.22 -12.85 -16.68
N GLU A 650 10.19 -12.48 -15.41
CA GLU A 650 10.77 -13.24 -14.31
C GLU A 650 9.89 -13.16 -13.06
N GLN A 651 10.22 -13.89 -12.03
CA GLN A 651 9.59 -13.76 -10.73
C GLN A 651 9.89 -12.38 -10.13
N ALA A 652 8.87 -11.68 -9.66
CA ALA A 652 9.07 -10.39 -9.01
C ALA A 652 9.93 -10.53 -7.75
N PRO A 653 10.81 -9.58 -7.47
CA PRO A 653 11.64 -9.59 -6.26
C PRO A 653 10.80 -9.62 -4.98
N GLY A 654 11.33 -10.23 -3.92
CA GLY A 654 10.66 -10.31 -2.62
C GLY A 654 9.48 -11.27 -2.56
N THR A 655 9.28 -12.14 -3.57
CA THR A 655 8.27 -13.20 -3.53
C THR A 655 8.68 -14.27 -2.51
N VAL A 656 7.76 -14.62 -1.63
CA VAL A 656 8.01 -15.58 -0.55
C VAL A 656 7.31 -16.91 -0.83
N GLY A 657 8.07 -18.00 -0.75
CA GLY A 657 7.54 -19.37 -0.69
C GLY A 657 6.87 -19.89 -1.97
N GLU A 658 7.18 -19.33 -3.14
CA GLU A 658 6.61 -19.77 -4.42
C GLU A 658 7.66 -20.16 -5.45
N ASN A 659 7.35 -21.18 -6.23
CA ASN A 659 8.13 -21.57 -7.40
C ASN A 659 7.52 -20.91 -8.64
N TYR A 660 8.29 -20.07 -9.31
CA TYR A 660 7.90 -19.41 -10.54
C TYR A 660 7.72 -20.41 -11.69
N SER A 661 6.60 -20.37 -12.35
CA SER A 661 6.26 -21.29 -13.44
C SER A 661 5.67 -20.62 -14.67
N SER A 662 5.40 -19.32 -14.62
CA SER A 662 4.91 -18.53 -15.74
C SER A 662 5.94 -18.42 -16.86
N SER A 663 5.50 -18.30 -18.10
CA SER A 663 6.39 -18.33 -19.25
C SER A 663 5.90 -17.43 -20.37
N LEU A 664 6.84 -16.79 -21.06
CA LEU A 664 6.56 -16.11 -22.32
C LEU A 664 6.38 -17.15 -23.43
N SER A 665 5.40 -16.96 -24.29
CA SER A 665 5.13 -17.75 -25.48
C SER A 665 4.95 -16.84 -26.70
N GLY A 666 5.41 -17.33 -27.89
CA GLY A 666 5.32 -16.59 -29.13
C GLY A 666 6.51 -15.65 -29.39
N ALA A 667 6.71 -15.28 -30.66
CA ALA A 667 7.70 -14.31 -31.04
C ALA A 667 7.30 -12.93 -30.54
N THR A 668 8.20 -12.27 -29.85
CA THR A 668 8.04 -10.85 -29.47
C THR A 668 8.30 -10.02 -30.75
N THR A 669 7.24 -9.52 -31.38
CA THR A 669 7.34 -8.65 -32.54
C THR A 669 6.63 -7.34 -32.25
N ASN A 670 7.28 -6.25 -32.63
CA ASN A 670 6.71 -4.90 -32.48
C ASN A 670 6.18 -4.58 -31.07
N GLY A 671 6.99 -4.89 -30.01
CA GLY A 671 6.63 -4.60 -28.63
C GLY A 671 5.48 -5.45 -28.07
N ARG A 672 5.10 -6.54 -28.73
CA ARG A 672 4.03 -7.46 -28.32
C ARG A 672 4.58 -8.83 -27.96
N ALA A 673 3.99 -9.44 -26.92
CA ALA A 673 4.28 -10.82 -26.52
C ALA A 673 3.05 -11.45 -25.89
N GLN A 674 3.10 -12.76 -25.67
CA GLN A 674 2.10 -13.51 -24.91
C GLN A 674 2.74 -14.10 -23.66
N LEU A 675 2.19 -13.76 -22.51
CA LEU A 675 2.58 -14.31 -21.23
C LEU A 675 1.54 -15.35 -20.81
N THR A 676 1.95 -16.56 -20.50
CA THR A 676 1.12 -17.54 -19.83
C THR A 676 1.40 -17.47 -18.33
N VAL A 677 0.49 -16.84 -17.58
CA VAL A 677 0.55 -16.76 -16.11
C VAL A 677 0.05 -18.08 -15.53
N ARG A 678 0.76 -18.62 -14.56
CA ARG A 678 0.44 -19.90 -13.92
C ARG A 678 0.37 -19.76 -12.39
N GLY A 679 -0.55 -20.53 -11.81
CA GLY A 679 -0.73 -20.53 -10.36
C GLY A 679 -0.97 -19.12 -9.81
N THR A 680 -0.28 -18.80 -8.77
CA THR A 680 -0.34 -17.50 -8.11
C THR A 680 0.96 -16.70 -8.27
N ASP A 681 1.66 -16.89 -9.39
CA ASP A 681 2.96 -16.26 -9.65
C ASP A 681 2.88 -14.74 -9.59
N ARG A 682 3.91 -14.12 -9.03
CA ARG A 682 4.19 -12.69 -9.14
C ARG A 682 5.15 -12.48 -10.30
N VAL A 683 4.65 -11.90 -11.38
CA VAL A 683 5.42 -11.75 -12.61
C VAL A 683 5.88 -10.31 -12.77
N LEU A 684 7.17 -10.11 -12.97
CA LEU A 684 7.75 -8.85 -13.41
C LEU A 684 8.19 -8.98 -14.87
N CYS A 685 7.58 -8.19 -15.75
CA CYS A 685 7.97 -8.14 -17.16
C CYS A 685 8.63 -6.82 -17.51
N THR A 686 9.76 -6.90 -18.19
CA THR A 686 10.57 -5.75 -18.62
C THR A 686 10.70 -5.73 -20.13
N ILE A 687 10.61 -4.55 -20.74
CA ILE A 687 10.95 -4.32 -22.15
C ILE A 687 11.90 -3.13 -22.28
N THR A 688 12.94 -3.29 -23.11
CA THR A 688 13.95 -2.25 -23.33
C THR A 688 13.94 -1.81 -24.77
N ASN A 689 13.65 -0.54 -25.06
CA ASN A 689 13.80 0.02 -26.40
C ASN A 689 15.12 0.74 -26.54
N THR A 690 15.76 0.55 -27.69
CA THR A 690 17.08 1.10 -27.97
C THR A 690 17.00 2.18 -29.03
N ALA A 691 17.56 3.32 -28.77
CA ALA A 691 17.67 4.43 -29.73
C ALA A 691 18.39 4.00 -31.00
N LYS A 692 17.85 4.40 -32.16
CA LYS A 692 18.48 4.23 -33.48
C LYS A 692 19.42 5.37 -33.78
N PRO A 693 20.51 5.12 -34.53
CA PRO A 693 21.44 6.16 -34.96
C PRO A 693 20.81 7.11 -35.97
N GLY A 694 21.37 8.29 -36.04
CA GLY A 694 21.10 9.23 -37.14
C GLY A 694 22.03 9.07 -38.32
N SER A 695 21.66 9.72 -39.42
CA SER A 695 22.46 9.79 -40.65
C SER A 695 22.40 11.15 -41.32
N LEU A 696 23.44 11.47 -42.08
CA LEU A 696 23.55 12.66 -42.94
C LEU A 696 23.75 12.26 -44.38
N THR A 697 23.14 12.99 -45.30
CA THR A 697 23.36 12.84 -46.75
C THR A 697 23.43 14.20 -47.42
N TRP A 698 24.36 14.36 -48.38
CA TRP A 698 24.47 15.56 -49.24
C TRP A 698 25.16 15.21 -50.55
N ASN A 699 24.94 16.05 -51.55
CA ASN A 699 25.52 15.92 -52.86
C ASN A 699 26.43 17.12 -53.18
N LYS A 700 27.51 16.84 -53.86
CA LYS A 700 28.45 17.79 -54.38
C LYS A 700 28.42 17.79 -55.94
N VAL A 701 28.24 18.96 -56.50
CA VAL A 701 28.10 19.09 -57.96
C VAL A 701 28.97 20.20 -58.51
N ASP A 702 29.23 20.12 -59.85
CA ASP A 702 29.95 21.10 -60.67
C ASP A 702 29.11 22.43 -60.76
N SER A 703 29.72 23.43 -61.33
CA SER A 703 29.09 24.74 -61.58
C SER A 703 27.82 24.71 -62.44
N ASP A 704 27.57 23.60 -63.14
CA ASP A 704 26.30 23.39 -63.86
C ASP A 704 25.11 23.04 -62.90
N GLY A 705 25.40 22.80 -61.64
CA GLY A 705 24.39 22.43 -60.59
C GLY A 705 23.86 21.03 -60.71
N VAL A 706 24.38 20.18 -61.60
CA VAL A 706 23.82 18.85 -61.86
C VAL A 706 24.87 17.74 -61.86
N THR A 707 26.05 18.00 -62.53
CA THR A 707 27.09 17.01 -62.68
C THR A 707 27.77 16.69 -61.33
N PRO A 708 27.75 15.43 -60.81
CA PRO A 708 28.47 15.06 -59.62
C PRO A 708 29.94 15.39 -59.63
N LEU A 709 30.44 16.02 -58.56
CA LEU A 709 31.82 16.47 -58.44
C LEU A 709 32.55 15.69 -57.36
N ALA A 710 33.38 14.74 -57.79
CA ALA A 710 34.15 13.89 -56.92
C ALA A 710 35.43 14.55 -56.34
N GLY A 711 35.99 13.95 -55.28
CA GLY A 711 37.30 14.28 -54.74
C GLY A 711 37.31 15.50 -53.80
N THR A 712 36.19 15.88 -53.27
CA THR A 712 36.09 16.91 -52.22
C THR A 712 36.39 16.33 -50.87
N THR A 713 36.94 17.10 -49.97
CA THR A 713 37.05 16.77 -48.56
C THR A 713 36.27 17.80 -47.73
N TRP A 714 35.69 17.31 -46.66
CA TRP A 714 34.83 18.11 -45.82
C TRP A 714 35.28 18.08 -44.36
N THR A 715 35.11 19.16 -43.62
CA THR A 715 35.20 19.19 -42.18
C THR A 715 33.79 19.01 -41.63
N LEU A 716 33.57 17.93 -40.89
CA LEU A 716 32.31 17.64 -40.22
C LEU A 716 32.33 18.16 -38.77
N THR A 717 31.27 18.84 -38.36
CA THR A 717 31.03 19.28 -36.99
C THR A 717 29.67 18.86 -36.50
N GLY A 718 29.62 18.45 -35.22
CA GLY A 718 28.36 18.04 -34.59
C GLY A 718 28.56 17.27 -33.28
N PRO A 719 27.49 16.79 -32.66
CA PRO A 719 27.55 16.06 -31.40
C PRO A 719 28.39 14.78 -31.51
N GLY A 720 29.37 14.65 -30.63
CA GLY A 720 30.26 13.48 -30.57
C GLY A 720 31.32 13.41 -31.68
N VAL A 721 31.33 14.36 -32.62
CA VAL A 721 32.35 14.42 -33.70
C VAL A 721 33.64 15.00 -33.11
N PRO A 722 34.78 14.30 -33.23
CA PRO A 722 36.08 14.82 -32.83
C PRO A 722 36.41 16.11 -33.58
N ARG A 723 37.15 17.01 -32.95
CA ARG A 723 37.60 18.25 -33.61
C ARG A 723 38.44 17.91 -34.83
N ASN A 724 38.25 18.65 -35.96
CA ASN A 724 38.94 18.48 -37.21
C ASN A 724 38.71 17.13 -37.92
N THR A 725 37.54 16.52 -37.69
CA THR A 725 37.15 15.32 -38.46
C THR A 725 36.98 15.66 -39.93
N THR A 726 37.70 14.99 -40.78
CA THR A 726 37.60 15.12 -42.24
C THR A 726 36.82 13.94 -42.84
N VAL A 727 35.93 14.28 -43.76
CA VAL A 727 35.15 13.33 -44.56
C VAL A 727 35.68 13.45 -46.00
N GLU A 728 36.23 12.38 -46.54
CA GLU A 728 36.71 12.26 -47.91
C GLU A 728 35.66 11.51 -48.74
N ASP A 729 35.48 11.92 -49.99
CA ASP A 729 34.58 11.30 -50.96
C ASP A 729 34.94 9.83 -51.20
N CYS A 730 34.04 8.91 -50.99
CA CYS A 730 34.19 7.51 -51.34
C CYS A 730 33.70 7.28 -52.77
N THR A 731 34.63 7.23 -53.71
CA THR A 731 34.34 7.18 -55.17
C THR A 731 34.20 5.76 -55.75
N ALA A 732 34.36 4.73 -54.91
CA ALA A 732 34.19 3.33 -55.31
C ALA A 732 34.04 2.44 -54.06
N GLY A 733 33.13 1.46 -54.08
CA GLY A 733 32.96 0.50 -52.99
C GLY A 733 34.03 -0.59 -52.93
N PRO A 734 34.28 -1.18 -51.76
CA PRO A 734 33.60 -0.90 -50.49
C PRO A 734 34.11 0.36 -49.78
N CYS A 735 33.19 1.21 -49.33
CA CYS A 735 33.52 2.39 -48.57
C CYS A 735 33.97 2.05 -47.15
N PRO A 736 34.74 2.92 -46.47
CA PRO A 736 35.18 2.68 -45.10
C PRO A 736 34.01 2.61 -44.13
N ALA A 737 33.88 1.51 -43.40
CA ALA A 737 32.86 1.34 -42.35
C ALA A 737 33.24 2.02 -41.00
N GLN A 738 34.13 2.99 -41.00
CA GLN A 738 34.57 3.70 -39.79
C GLN A 738 33.65 4.87 -39.47
N PRO A 739 33.53 5.27 -38.22
CA PRO A 739 32.74 6.44 -37.82
C PRO A 739 33.18 7.69 -38.58
N TYR A 740 32.22 8.50 -38.97
CA TYR A 740 32.42 9.79 -39.66
C TYR A 740 33.15 9.71 -41.01
N LYS A 741 33.13 8.56 -41.67
CA LYS A 741 33.58 8.39 -43.04
C LYS A 741 32.41 8.27 -44.00
N ASP A 742 32.61 8.71 -45.22
CA ASP A 742 31.60 8.56 -46.25
C ASP A 742 31.37 7.08 -46.59
N GLN A 743 30.13 6.70 -46.64
CA GLN A 743 29.69 5.33 -46.93
C GLN A 743 28.89 5.19 -48.24
N ASP A 744 28.78 6.30 -49.02
CA ASP A 744 28.17 6.27 -50.35
C ASP A 744 29.26 6.07 -51.42
N PRO A 745 29.23 4.98 -52.21
CA PRO A 745 30.25 4.74 -53.24
C PRO A 745 30.07 5.60 -54.48
N ALA A 746 29.01 6.41 -54.57
CA ALA A 746 28.78 7.25 -55.76
C ALA A 746 29.59 8.53 -55.67
N PRO A 747 30.44 8.83 -56.67
CA PRO A 747 31.25 10.02 -56.64
C PRO A 747 30.47 11.31 -56.47
N GLY A 748 30.90 12.14 -55.50
CA GLY A 748 30.24 13.41 -55.20
C GLY A 748 28.94 13.25 -54.36
N SER A 749 28.58 12.04 -53.97
CA SER A 749 27.49 11.73 -53.06
C SER A 749 28.03 11.30 -51.69
N PHE A 750 27.46 11.79 -50.63
CA PHE A 750 27.99 11.54 -49.27
C PHE A 750 26.89 10.98 -48.35
N SER A 751 27.23 9.99 -47.56
CA SER A 751 26.41 9.37 -46.57
C SER A 751 27.20 9.02 -45.30
N ILE A 752 26.84 9.65 -44.16
CA ILE A 752 27.43 9.35 -42.86
C ILE A 752 26.36 8.72 -41.98
N LYS A 753 26.66 7.58 -41.37
CA LYS A 753 25.77 6.84 -40.49
C LYS A 753 26.29 6.79 -39.05
N ASP A 754 25.54 6.17 -38.17
CA ASP A 754 25.85 5.98 -36.74
C ASP A 754 26.10 7.28 -35.96
N LEU A 755 25.29 8.28 -36.24
CA LEU A 755 25.42 9.60 -35.65
C LEU A 755 24.51 9.75 -34.41
N LYS A 756 24.98 10.51 -33.42
CA LYS A 756 24.16 10.99 -32.33
C LYS A 756 23.11 12.00 -32.83
N TRP A 757 22.07 12.17 -32.12
CA TRP A 757 21.03 13.17 -32.42
C TRP A 757 21.54 14.58 -32.12
N GLY A 758 21.19 15.51 -32.95
CA GLY A 758 21.57 16.92 -32.80
C GLY A 758 21.83 17.64 -34.11
N THR A 759 22.43 18.79 -34.03
CA THR A 759 22.69 19.65 -35.18
C THR A 759 24.09 19.39 -35.72
N TYR A 760 24.18 19.17 -37.05
CA TYR A 760 25.42 18.95 -37.77
C TYR A 760 25.65 20.01 -38.84
N SER A 761 26.90 20.24 -39.19
CA SER A 761 27.27 21.03 -40.34
C SER A 761 28.52 20.49 -41.01
N VAL A 762 28.57 20.66 -42.31
CA VAL A 762 29.78 20.37 -43.13
C VAL A 762 30.30 21.64 -43.75
N ARG A 763 31.62 21.77 -43.83
CA ARG A 763 32.30 22.83 -44.54
C ARG A 763 33.36 22.21 -45.44
N GLU A 764 33.40 22.62 -46.70
CA GLU A 764 34.39 22.11 -47.58
C GLU A 764 35.81 22.45 -47.08
N ALA A 765 36.67 21.46 -46.96
CA ALA A 765 38.06 21.58 -46.54
C ALA A 765 39.01 21.69 -47.72
N SER A 766 38.72 20.97 -48.80
CA SER A 766 39.46 21.10 -50.06
C SER A 766 38.54 20.89 -51.25
N ALA A 767 38.70 21.73 -52.28
CA ALA A 767 38.05 21.56 -53.55
C ALA A 767 38.95 20.74 -54.49
N PRO A 768 38.36 20.05 -55.47
CA PRO A 768 39.17 19.39 -56.55
C PRO A 768 39.98 20.40 -57.35
N ALA A 769 41.06 19.91 -58.05
CA ALA A 769 41.85 20.74 -58.92
C ALA A 769 40.95 21.46 -59.93
N GLY A 770 41.18 22.75 -60.15
CA GLY A 770 40.42 23.58 -61.10
C GLY A 770 39.15 24.19 -60.56
N TYR A 771 38.79 23.91 -59.32
CA TYR A 771 37.57 24.48 -58.65
C TYR A 771 37.92 25.47 -57.55
N GLN A 772 36.99 26.39 -57.30
CA GLN A 772 37.08 27.33 -56.19
C GLN A 772 36.56 26.65 -54.95
N LEU A 773 37.26 26.81 -53.81
CA LEU A 773 36.80 26.31 -52.53
C LEU A 773 35.49 27.04 -52.09
N ASN A 774 34.48 26.32 -51.75
CA ASN A 774 33.28 26.88 -51.15
C ASN A 774 33.42 26.90 -49.57
N PRO A 775 33.78 28.05 -48.99
CA PRO A 775 34.06 28.12 -47.52
C PRO A 775 32.83 28.18 -46.66
N GLN A 776 31.66 28.17 -47.24
CA GLN A 776 30.41 28.29 -46.46
C GLN A 776 30.08 26.98 -45.75
N ALA A 777 29.84 27.08 -44.48
CA ALA A 777 29.35 25.94 -43.71
C ALA A 777 27.88 25.68 -44.07
N GLN A 778 27.54 24.42 -44.31
CA GLN A 778 26.20 23.97 -44.64
C GLN A 778 25.65 23.27 -43.43
N ALA A 779 24.56 23.79 -42.88
CA ALA A 779 23.86 23.19 -41.72
C ALA A 779 22.77 22.24 -42.20
N PHE A 780 22.77 21.04 -41.60
CA PHE A 780 21.72 20.05 -41.83
C PHE A 780 20.48 20.33 -41.01
N PRO A 781 19.30 19.83 -41.41
CA PRO A 781 18.19 19.67 -40.50
C PRO A 781 18.64 18.91 -39.27
N GLN A 782 18.09 19.25 -38.12
CA GLN A 782 18.42 18.59 -36.84
C GLN A 782 18.03 17.12 -36.89
N ILE A 783 18.95 16.24 -36.53
CA ILE A 783 18.64 14.82 -36.31
C ILE A 783 17.91 14.70 -34.96
N THR A 784 16.73 14.15 -35.00
CA THR A 784 15.89 13.91 -33.80
C THR A 784 15.37 12.49 -33.84
N PRO A 785 14.83 11.95 -32.69
CA PRO A 785 14.17 10.63 -32.69
C PRO A 785 13.03 10.52 -33.71
N ALA A 786 12.37 11.63 -34.04
CA ALA A 786 11.30 11.65 -35.04
C ALA A 786 11.81 11.79 -36.48
N SER A 787 13.06 12.16 -36.66
CA SER A 787 13.70 12.37 -37.97
C SER A 787 15.16 11.99 -37.86
N LEU A 788 15.46 10.74 -38.17
CA LEU A 788 16.82 10.18 -38.04
C LEU A 788 17.73 10.51 -39.24
N GLU A 789 17.15 10.90 -40.38
CA GLU A 789 17.89 11.23 -41.62
C GLU A 789 17.84 12.73 -41.83
N ALA A 790 19.01 13.33 -41.97
CA ALA A 790 19.17 14.73 -42.30
C ALA A 790 19.84 14.88 -43.63
N THR A 791 19.14 15.43 -44.59
CA THR A 791 19.60 15.59 -45.99
C THR A 791 19.66 17.06 -46.35
N LEU A 792 20.75 17.49 -46.95
CA LEU A 792 20.79 18.78 -47.63
C LEU A 792 20.07 18.68 -48.98
N ARG A 793 18.93 19.34 -49.10
CA ARG A 793 18.08 19.27 -50.31
C ARG A 793 18.70 19.92 -51.53
N ALA A 794 19.51 20.95 -51.36
CA ALA A 794 20.26 21.60 -52.42
C ALA A 794 21.64 20.98 -52.49
N ALA A 795 22.04 20.57 -53.68
CA ALA A 795 23.41 20.14 -53.94
C ALA A 795 24.38 21.32 -53.72
N ILE A 796 25.54 21.05 -53.18
CA ILE A 796 26.58 22.03 -52.95
C ILE A 796 27.38 22.21 -54.21
N VAL A 797 27.36 23.41 -54.79
CA VAL A 797 28.03 23.73 -56.04
C VAL A 797 29.46 24.25 -55.78
N ASN A 798 30.47 23.83 -56.60
CA ASN A 798 31.71 24.55 -56.73
C ASN A 798 31.78 25.21 -58.06
N GLU A 799 32.20 26.47 -58.04
CA GLU A 799 32.54 27.24 -59.28
C GLU A 799 33.88 26.83 -59.87
N ARG A 800 33.94 26.68 -61.16
CA ARG A 800 35.19 26.47 -61.87
C ARG A 800 36.08 27.70 -61.68
N LYS A 801 37.37 27.47 -61.48
CA LYS A 801 38.34 28.56 -61.59
C LYS A 801 38.34 29.08 -63.02
N THR A 802 38.51 30.34 -63.15
CA THR A 802 38.52 30.99 -64.46
C THR A 802 39.94 31.38 -64.86
N GLY A 803 40.19 31.31 -66.13
CA GLY A 803 41.47 31.66 -66.76
C GLY A 803 41.35 32.84 -67.70
N SER A 804 42.43 33.06 -68.46
CA SER A 804 42.55 34.12 -69.47
C SER A 804 42.94 33.61 -70.80
N LEU A 805 42.54 34.32 -71.87
CA LEU A 805 42.90 34.13 -73.24
C LEU A 805 43.53 35.43 -73.80
N THR A 806 44.72 35.33 -74.36
CA THR A 806 45.37 36.49 -75.01
C THR A 806 45.74 36.19 -76.40
N TRP A 807 45.68 37.17 -77.34
CA TRP A 807 46.14 37.09 -78.67
C TRP A 807 46.45 38.47 -79.26
N LYS A 808 47.19 38.53 -80.30
CA LYS A 808 47.51 39.76 -81.07
C LYS A 808 47.05 39.60 -82.51
N LYS A 809 46.38 40.64 -83.04
CA LYS A 809 46.06 40.72 -84.45
C LYS A 809 47.09 41.51 -85.20
N VAL A 810 47.72 40.91 -86.17
CA VAL A 810 48.88 41.55 -86.82
C VAL A 810 48.86 41.40 -88.36
N ASP A 811 49.60 42.30 -89.09
CA ASP A 811 49.77 42.24 -90.52
C ASP A 811 50.58 41.07 -90.93
N ALA A 812 50.09 40.29 -91.86
CA ALA A 812 50.83 39.12 -92.35
C ALA A 812 52.17 39.42 -93.01
N SER A 813 52.34 40.63 -93.58
CA SER A 813 53.56 41.09 -94.16
C SER A 813 54.52 41.76 -93.17
N ASN A 814 54.04 42.17 -92.03
CA ASN A 814 54.84 42.76 -90.95
C ASN A 814 54.20 42.42 -89.54
N THR A 815 54.57 41.32 -88.96
CA THR A 815 54.04 40.85 -87.74
C THR A 815 54.28 41.75 -86.49
N ALA A 816 55.08 42.83 -86.59
CA ALA A 816 55.23 43.86 -85.58
C ALA A 816 54.08 44.91 -85.60
N THR A 817 53.33 44.94 -86.73
CA THR A 817 52.20 45.92 -86.84
C THR A 817 50.88 45.35 -86.32
N LEU A 818 50.38 45.88 -85.25
CA LEU A 818 49.08 45.53 -84.74
C LEU A 818 47.96 46.09 -85.56
N LEU A 819 46.92 45.29 -85.78
CA LEU A 819 45.77 45.59 -86.61
C LEU A 819 44.57 45.81 -85.76
N GLU A 820 44.07 47.03 -85.65
CA GLU A 820 42.88 47.46 -84.83
C GLU A 820 41.56 47.19 -85.53
N GLY A 821 40.48 47.02 -84.67
CA GLY A 821 39.07 47.05 -85.11
C GLY A 821 38.55 45.69 -85.60
N SER A 822 39.22 44.58 -85.26
CA SER A 822 38.74 43.22 -85.54
C SER A 822 37.68 42.84 -84.44
N GLU A 823 36.79 41.96 -84.82
CA GLU A 823 35.83 41.34 -83.87
C GLU A 823 36.03 39.82 -83.90
N TRP A 824 35.95 39.23 -82.74
CA TRP A 824 36.21 37.76 -82.60
C TRP A 824 34.99 37.08 -81.93
N THR A 825 34.77 35.85 -82.19
CA THR A 825 33.85 34.98 -81.53
C THR A 825 34.59 33.92 -80.76
N ILE A 826 34.35 33.80 -79.44
CA ILE A 826 34.75 32.65 -78.66
C ILE A 826 33.56 31.76 -78.53
N SER A 827 33.68 30.50 -78.82
CA SER A 827 32.61 29.50 -78.70
C SER A 827 33.17 28.18 -78.16
N GLY A 828 32.29 27.28 -77.66
CA GLY A 828 32.67 26.00 -77.10
C GLY A 828 33.14 26.08 -75.68
N GLY A 829 33.94 25.10 -75.27
CA GLY A 829 34.37 25.00 -73.85
C GLY A 829 33.18 24.98 -72.87
N ALA A 830 33.33 25.65 -71.78
CA ALA A 830 32.29 25.76 -70.72
C ALA A 830 31.37 26.97 -70.92
N LEU A 831 31.37 27.62 -72.06
CA LEU A 831 30.46 28.75 -72.36
C LEU A 831 29.05 28.25 -72.68
N PRO A 832 28.02 28.89 -72.18
CA PRO A 832 26.64 28.54 -72.52
C PRO A 832 26.22 28.92 -73.95
N GLY A 833 27.07 29.72 -74.60
CA GLY A 833 26.82 30.15 -75.94
C GLY A 833 28.05 30.96 -76.51
N ALA A 834 28.07 31.19 -77.82
CA ALA A 834 29.13 31.98 -78.45
C ALA A 834 29.11 33.45 -78.00
N VAL A 835 30.27 33.98 -77.64
CA VAL A 835 30.46 35.37 -77.19
C VAL A 835 31.29 36.14 -78.22
N THR A 836 30.90 37.39 -78.45
CA THR A 836 31.61 38.28 -79.37
C THR A 836 32.55 39.20 -78.60
N ILE A 837 33.80 39.24 -79.00
CA ILE A 837 34.84 40.06 -78.41
C ILE A 837 35.20 41.15 -79.45
N THR A 838 35.05 42.41 -79.10
CA THR A 838 35.41 43.57 -79.94
C THR A 838 36.71 44.18 -79.43
N ASP A 839 37.62 44.50 -80.33
CA ASP A 839 38.89 45.15 -80.00
C ASP A 839 38.76 46.40 -79.20
N CYS A 840 39.47 46.43 -78.09
CA CYS A 840 39.47 47.60 -77.17
C CYS A 840 40.57 48.60 -77.71
N LYS A 841 40.15 49.81 -77.71
CA LYS A 841 41.08 50.93 -77.94
C LYS A 841 40.87 52.00 -76.90
N ALA A 842 41.73 51.95 -75.93
CA ALA A 842 41.59 52.82 -74.77
C ALA A 842 42.98 53.27 -74.24
N ALA A 843 43.01 54.23 -73.34
CA ALA A 843 44.23 54.69 -72.69
C ALA A 843 44.66 53.75 -71.49
N SER A 844 43.72 52.96 -71.00
CA SER A 844 44.01 51.98 -69.93
C SER A 844 43.00 50.83 -69.96
N ALA A 845 43.32 49.71 -69.43
CA ALA A 845 42.45 48.52 -69.32
C ALA A 845 41.11 48.84 -68.67
N ALA A 846 41.09 49.77 -67.66
CA ALA A 846 39.87 50.17 -66.97
C ALA A 846 38.88 50.98 -67.86
N GLN A 847 39.33 51.45 -68.97
CA GLN A 847 38.55 52.25 -69.93
C GLN A 847 38.12 51.43 -71.17
N CYS A 848 38.44 50.15 -71.19
CA CYS A 848 37.93 49.26 -72.25
C CYS A 848 36.45 49.11 -72.19
N PRO A 849 35.75 49.27 -73.34
CA PRO A 849 34.29 49.21 -73.33
C PRO A 849 33.80 47.84 -72.92
N LYS A 850 33.09 47.73 -71.78
CA LYS A 850 32.40 46.57 -71.44
C LYS A 850 30.94 46.67 -71.90
N PRO A 851 30.50 45.86 -72.87
CA PRO A 851 29.12 45.88 -73.30
C PRO A 851 28.18 45.60 -72.16
N ALA A 852 27.06 46.28 -72.08
CA ALA A 852 26.08 46.04 -70.97
C ALA A 852 25.64 44.61 -70.95
N GLY A 853 25.85 43.94 -69.80
CA GLY A 853 25.52 42.52 -69.61
C GLY A 853 26.58 41.54 -70.16
N ALA A 854 27.64 42.00 -70.71
CA ALA A 854 28.73 41.15 -71.22
C ALA A 854 29.58 40.63 -70.03
N THR A 855 29.74 39.35 -69.95
CA THR A 855 30.67 38.68 -68.98
C THR A 855 32.06 38.73 -69.50
N TYR A 856 32.24 38.54 -70.86
CA TYR A 856 33.51 38.43 -71.53
C TYR A 856 33.66 39.62 -72.48
N TYR A 857 34.81 40.28 -72.45
CA TYR A 857 35.16 41.44 -73.30
C TYR A 857 36.71 41.58 -73.38
N ASP A 858 37.16 42.32 -74.34
CA ASP A 858 38.57 42.61 -74.42
C ASP A 858 38.99 43.66 -73.40
N SER A 859 39.90 43.33 -72.54
CA SER A 859 40.48 44.17 -71.52
C SER A 859 41.91 44.70 -71.79
N ASP A 860 42.47 44.32 -72.92
CA ASP A 860 43.77 44.90 -73.38
C ASP A 860 43.53 46.27 -74.05
N PRO A 861 44.06 47.40 -73.52
CA PRO A 861 43.80 48.70 -74.03
C PRO A 861 44.53 48.99 -75.37
N ALA A 862 45.49 48.11 -75.74
CA ALA A 862 46.26 48.30 -76.89
C ALA A 862 45.49 47.83 -78.17
N ALA A 863 45.11 48.73 -79.08
CA ALA A 863 44.43 48.36 -80.35
C ALA A 863 45.13 47.20 -81.12
N GLY A 864 44.35 46.15 -81.43
CA GLY A 864 44.85 44.91 -82.06
C GLY A 864 45.52 43.93 -81.16
N SER A 865 45.54 44.17 -79.85
CA SER A 865 45.90 43.20 -78.80
C SER A 865 44.71 42.87 -78.01
N PHE A 866 44.52 41.65 -77.62
CA PHE A 866 43.33 41.15 -76.96
C PHE A 866 43.66 40.43 -75.70
N ALA A 867 42.88 40.65 -74.62
CA ALA A 867 42.91 39.95 -73.37
C ALA A 867 41.50 39.70 -72.85
N VAL A 868 41.08 38.45 -72.79
CA VAL A 868 39.81 38.07 -72.25
C VAL A 868 40.01 37.27 -70.95
N THR A 869 39.47 37.72 -69.87
CA THR A 869 39.57 37.06 -68.54
C THR A 869 38.21 36.45 -68.14
N GLY A 870 38.27 35.56 -67.18
CA GLY A 870 37.08 34.97 -66.63
C GLY A 870 36.54 33.74 -67.37
N LEU A 871 37.29 33.22 -68.36
CA LEU A 871 36.90 31.97 -69.05
C LEU A 871 37.07 30.77 -68.15
N PRO A 872 36.00 30.03 -67.87
CA PRO A 872 36.12 28.83 -67.02
C PRO A 872 37.02 27.81 -67.65
N TRP A 873 37.78 27.01 -66.88
CA TRP A 873 38.43 25.87 -67.44
C TRP A 873 37.41 24.85 -67.97
N SER A 874 37.80 24.07 -69.02
CA SER A 874 36.87 23.14 -69.61
C SER A 874 37.66 21.93 -70.23
N ASP A 875 37.08 20.73 -70.04
CA ASP A 875 37.57 19.52 -70.68
C ASP A 875 37.33 19.50 -72.22
N THR A 876 36.55 20.42 -72.72
CA THR A 876 36.24 20.63 -74.09
C THR A 876 36.93 21.90 -74.59
N ALA A 877 37.48 21.85 -75.85
CA ALA A 877 38.11 22.99 -76.36
C ALA A 877 37.17 24.15 -76.68
N TYR A 878 37.67 25.32 -76.42
CA TYR A 878 37.17 26.57 -77.01
C TYR A 878 37.60 26.75 -78.39
N ALA A 879 36.92 27.60 -79.16
CA ALA A 879 37.31 28.01 -80.52
C ALA A 879 37.30 29.52 -80.65
N LEU A 880 38.40 30.12 -81.03
CA LEU A 880 38.50 31.54 -81.36
C LEU A 880 38.35 31.67 -82.87
N THR A 881 37.37 32.45 -83.32
CA THR A 881 37.09 32.70 -84.75
C THR A 881 37.01 34.20 -85.05
N GLU A 882 37.67 34.66 -86.05
CA GLU A 882 37.50 36.07 -86.45
C GLU A 882 36.15 36.27 -87.07
N LYS A 883 35.36 37.17 -86.45
CA LYS A 883 33.99 37.58 -86.93
C LYS A 883 34.01 38.76 -87.91
N LYS A 884 34.97 39.63 -87.66
CA LYS A 884 35.17 40.83 -88.56
C LYS A 884 36.66 41.13 -88.64
N ALA A 885 37.14 41.26 -89.82
CA ALA A 885 38.55 41.62 -90.07
C ALA A 885 38.81 43.15 -89.86
N PRO A 886 40.02 43.52 -89.50
CA PRO A 886 40.44 44.94 -89.52
C PRO A 886 40.20 45.57 -90.90
N ALA A 887 39.95 46.87 -90.88
CA ALA A 887 39.69 47.61 -92.15
C ALA A 887 40.81 47.47 -93.15
N GLY A 888 40.53 46.99 -94.41
CA GLY A 888 41.50 46.80 -95.46
C GLY A 888 42.20 45.40 -95.44
N TYR A 889 41.71 44.49 -94.55
CA TYR A 889 42.23 43.14 -94.50
C TYR A 889 41.16 42.07 -94.82
N ARG A 890 41.62 40.90 -95.21
CA ARG A 890 40.77 39.81 -95.60
C ARG A 890 40.38 39.04 -94.33
N LEU A 891 39.05 38.77 -94.25
CA LEU A 891 38.51 38.05 -93.12
C LEU A 891 38.98 36.58 -93.06
N ASP A 892 39.53 36.13 -91.96
CA ASP A 892 39.92 34.74 -91.69
C ASP A 892 38.95 34.06 -90.76
N THR A 893 38.04 33.31 -91.30
CA THR A 893 36.97 32.61 -90.47
C THR A 893 37.44 31.24 -89.95
N THR A 894 38.70 30.94 -89.98
CA THR A 894 39.25 29.66 -89.52
C THR A 894 39.14 29.57 -87.99
N PRO A 895 38.38 28.63 -87.46
CA PRO A 895 38.30 28.42 -86.03
C PRO A 895 39.66 27.96 -85.48
N ARG A 896 40.11 28.61 -84.36
CA ARG A 896 41.38 28.27 -83.69
C ARG A 896 41.03 27.62 -82.36
N PRO A 897 41.21 26.28 -82.18
CA PRO A 897 40.95 25.65 -80.93
C PRO A 897 42.00 26.07 -79.91
N PHE A 898 41.49 26.23 -78.62
CA PHE A 898 42.36 26.42 -77.49
C PHE A 898 41.70 25.79 -76.26
N THR A 899 42.44 25.54 -75.20
CA THR A 899 41.96 24.98 -73.95
C THR A 899 42.38 25.89 -72.80
N ILE A 900 41.44 26.11 -71.89
CA ILE A 900 41.72 26.59 -70.53
C ILE A 900 41.69 25.35 -69.66
N GLU A 901 42.81 24.89 -69.25
CA GLU A 901 42.92 23.66 -68.50
C GLU A 901 42.87 23.97 -66.99
N LYS A 902 42.36 22.98 -66.16
CA LYS A 902 42.26 23.13 -64.73
C LYS A 902 43.55 23.50 -64.02
N ASP A 903 44.68 23.08 -64.56
CA ASP A 903 46.03 23.31 -64.02
C ASP A 903 46.84 24.36 -64.81
N ALA A 904 46.29 24.85 -65.98
CA ALA A 904 46.87 25.87 -66.83
C ALA A 904 45.75 26.83 -67.30
N LEU A 905 45.45 27.81 -66.44
CA LEU A 905 44.34 28.70 -66.65
C LEU A 905 44.58 29.80 -67.70
N ASP A 906 45.83 30.07 -68.13
CA ASP A 906 46.11 31.14 -69.07
C ASP A 906 46.55 30.53 -70.39
N PHE A 907 45.90 31.00 -71.48
CA PHE A 907 46.25 30.59 -72.84
C PHE A 907 46.62 31.79 -73.75
N ALA A 908 47.63 31.67 -74.48
CA ALA A 908 48.05 32.72 -75.40
C ALA A 908 48.27 32.17 -76.81
N PHE A 909 47.61 32.75 -77.80
CA PHE A 909 47.96 32.47 -79.21
C PHE A 909 49.19 33.21 -79.60
N ALA A 910 49.95 32.59 -80.53
CA ALA A 910 50.93 33.31 -81.35
C ALA A 910 50.18 34.43 -82.12
N PRO A 911 50.88 35.50 -82.50
CA PRO A 911 50.20 36.56 -83.20
C PRO A 911 49.48 36.02 -84.46
N ILE A 912 48.20 36.43 -84.59
CA ILE A 912 47.28 36.01 -85.65
C ILE A 912 47.38 37.01 -86.80
N THR A 913 47.78 36.59 -88.01
CA THR A 913 47.98 37.44 -89.18
C THR A 913 46.65 37.55 -89.95
N ASN A 914 46.46 38.74 -90.61
CA ASN A 914 45.61 38.89 -91.81
C ASN A 914 46.36 39.43 -92.98
N ASP A 915 45.98 38.95 -94.25
CA ASP A 915 46.46 39.47 -95.48
C ASP A 915 45.66 40.72 -95.91
N LYS A 916 46.34 41.68 -96.51
CA LYS A 916 45.65 42.83 -97.05
C LYS A 916 44.73 42.43 -98.18
N GLN A 917 43.61 43.13 -98.27
CA GLN A 917 42.70 42.98 -99.43
C GLN A 917 43.36 43.49 -100.67
N ASP A 918 43.45 42.69 -101.68
CA ASP A 918 43.87 43.09 -103.01
C ASP A 918 42.79 44.02 -103.62
N VAL A 919 43.15 45.28 -103.81
CA VAL A 919 42.28 46.21 -104.48
C VAL A 919 42.36 46.02 -105.95
N PRO A 920 41.39 45.58 -106.71
CA PRO A 920 41.44 45.53 -108.16
C PRO A 920 41.57 46.95 -108.71
N SER A 921 42.57 47.29 -109.51
CA SER A 921 42.72 48.50 -110.29
C SER A 921 41.61 48.53 -111.32
N ILE A 922 40.74 49.41 -111.22
CA ILE A 922 39.68 49.69 -112.22
C ILE A 922 40.18 50.90 -113.10
N PRO A 923 40.27 50.77 -114.45
CA PRO A 923 40.57 51.91 -115.35
C PRO A 923 39.41 52.84 -115.34
N LEU A 924 39.67 54.13 -115.20
CA LEU A 924 38.74 55.18 -115.36
C LEU A 924 38.24 55.35 -116.84
N THR A 925 37.00 55.12 -117.11
CA THR A 925 36.30 55.79 -118.28
C THR A 925 34.96 56.31 -117.75
N GLY A 926 34.85 57.62 -118.04
CA GLY A 926 33.78 58.49 -117.59
C GLY A 926 32.42 58.21 -118.16
N GLY A 927 31.52 58.86 -117.61
CA GLY A 927 30.15 58.97 -118.09
C GLY A 927 29.12 59.22 -117.08
N PHE A 928 28.78 60.40 -117.00
CA PHE A 928 27.59 61.07 -116.47
C PHE A 928 26.44 60.22 -115.93
N GLY A 929 25.86 60.68 -114.78
CA GLY A 929 24.53 61.14 -114.70
C GLY A 929 23.51 60.36 -113.85
N ALA A 930 23.00 61.10 -112.93
CA ALA A 930 21.61 61.16 -112.55
C ALA A 930 21.00 60.13 -111.64
N ASP A 931 20.83 60.48 -110.49
CA ASP A 931 19.56 60.53 -109.75
C ASP A 931 18.46 59.52 -110.09
N ALA A 932 17.77 59.21 -109.07
CA ALA A 932 16.52 58.56 -108.85
C ALA A 932 16.49 57.05 -108.74
N TYR A 933 16.16 56.64 -107.59
CA TYR A 933 14.83 56.26 -107.19
C TYR A 933 14.84 55.91 -105.69
N VAL A 934 14.21 56.89 -104.99
CA VAL A 934 13.59 56.75 -103.69
C VAL A 934 12.26 56.03 -103.90
N ILE A 935 11.79 55.36 -102.95
CA ILE A 935 10.42 54.93 -102.78
C ILE A 935 10.10 53.47 -103.19
N GLY A 936 9.67 52.76 -102.20
CA GLY A 936 8.77 51.63 -102.39
C GLY A 936 9.05 50.42 -101.48
N GLY A 937 8.42 50.37 -100.33
CA GLY A 937 8.30 49.16 -99.72
C GLY A 937 7.91 49.18 -98.23
N ILE A 938 7.05 50.09 -97.86
CA ILE A 938 6.35 49.84 -96.66
C ILE A 938 5.07 49.02 -97.02
N VAL A 939 4.73 48.07 -96.19
CA VAL A 939 3.55 47.26 -96.11
C VAL A 939 3.85 45.72 -96.23
N ALA A 940 3.94 45.14 -95.24
CA ALA A 940 3.30 43.81 -94.88
C ALA A 940 3.87 43.25 -93.62
N GLY A 941 3.12 43.35 -92.56
CA GLY A 941 3.52 42.66 -91.39
C GLY A 941 2.69 42.93 -90.09
N LEU A 942 1.49 43.34 -90.25
CA LEU A 942 0.54 43.34 -89.22
C LEU A 942 -0.31 42.04 -89.31
N GLY A 943 -0.12 41.12 -88.40
CA GLY A 943 -1.04 40.02 -88.33
C GLY A 943 -0.46 38.79 -87.60
N ALA A 944 -0.34 38.88 -86.40
CA ALA A 944 -0.45 37.72 -85.50
C ALA A 944 -0.19 38.06 -84.03
N THR A 945 -1.01 38.95 -83.51
CA THR A 945 -1.21 39.02 -82.03
C THR A 945 -2.62 38.57 -81.73
N GLY A 946 -2.81 37.46 -81.19
CA GLY A 946 -4.14 37.04 -80.76
C GLY A 946 -4.35 35.55 -80.69
N ALA A 947 -3.69 34.85 -79.78
CA ALA A 947 -4.21 33.55 -79.28
C ALA A 947 -3.31 32.98 -78.20
N ALA A 948 -3.25 33.54 -77.03
CA ALA A 948 -2.78 32.89 -75.83
C ALA A 948 -3.24 33.53 -74.54
N ALA A 949 -4.56 33.77 -74.45
CA ALA A 949 -5.18 34.20 -73.21
C ALA A 949 -6.52 33.52 -73.00
N ALA A 950 -6.52 32.21 -72.93
CA ALA A 950 -7.72 31.49 -72.42
C ALA A 950 -7.34 30.02 -72.22
N ILE A 951 -6.63 29.66 -71.17
CA ILE A 951 -6.72 28.39 -70.49
C ILE A 951 -5.97 28.51 -69.14
N ARG A 952 -6.53 29.28 -68.25
CA ARG A 952 -6.24 29.18 -66.82
C ARG A 952 -7.50 29.55 -66.04
N ARG A 953 -8.45 28.65 -65.99
CA ARG A 953 -9.50 28.56 -64.95
C ARG A 953 -10.31 27.32 -65.19
N ARG A 954 -9.89 26.21 -64.57
CA ARG A 954 -10.76 25.14 -64.08
C ARG A 954 -9.87 23.97 -63.64
N LYS A 955 -9.61 23.92 -62.36
CA LYS A 955 -9.69 22.71 -61.53
C LYS A 955 -9.13 23.04 -60.13
N ALA A 956 -9.97 23.68 -59.40
CA ALA A 956 -9.97 23.55 -57.95
C ALA A 956 -11.42 23.26 -57.60
N ARG A 957 -11.71 21.98 -57.37
CA ARG A 957 -12.75 21.42 -56.53
C ARG A 957 -12.86 19.93 -56.81
N THR A 958 -12.81 19.25 -55.70
CA THR A 958 -13.07 17.81 -55.49
C THR A 958 -11.80 16.94 -55.57
N ALA A 959 -11.18 16.59 -54.46
CA ALA A 959 -11.49 15.65 -53.43
C ALA A 959 -10.58 15.88 -52.21
#